data_5e8098ae83abcbcc7db22ed65fd46ebc
#
_entry.id   5e8098ae83abcbcc7db22ed65fd46ebc
#
_cell.length_a   1.000
_cell.length_b   1.000
_cell.length_c   1.000
_cell.angle_alpha   90.00
_cell.angle_beta   90.00
_cell.angle_gamma   90.00
#
_symmetry.space_group_name_H-M   'P 1'
#
loop_
_entity.id
_entity.type
_entity.pdbx_description
1 polymer ?
#
loop_
_entity_poly.entity_id
_entity_poly.type
_entity_poly.pdbx_seq_one_letter_code
_entity_poly.pdbx_strand_id
1 'polypeptide(L)'
;MQRTVHPARRYGLRPLFRLALCSQLLWPGLAFADAAYDQLIIQARAGSYAPALNHLRQVPADRLNNGLVSDHLQIASWAGLDAEVVKVYEAQGRNRVLPAQALAATARAYRNLKQWDNATQVYRLALQRDPQNADLQLGLALTQADAGQPAEAVARAKALVAAKPDDPNRRLALGYALTRANQPYDALAAYDQAFIRAGDKPEVIREYIYALQRARLPEPALRLARQHPGLIDPVIQRRIQADLAAERVRLSELASRSEKERFVVADRALADYDTLFAAWGKDPQAQDDLTRWRIDRLGALKSRARTAEVISEYEQLTAAGVAIPPYALRWVAASYLDQRQPEIAADLYRRVFSAPDGDADHRLEDTTALYYALLESERPEEALKLANDLADSVPQRIQLTGQTVGDPNDDWVDAQLLAAQAGADGTAGADLPGTEQRLETLAGQAPGNISVRLAQADLYRVRDWPRLSESLLKETESVAPRDVSLEVSQGHTAQDLQEWRQLDALTDDVVERFPESRQVQRLAREREVHDMAELRVMTYGGKSYGGGSNGAGAVSGSRDFGIESRLYTPPIAEDWRLFGGIGYAMGDFSEGIGHHRWQVLGVERRTRDMTLEAEVSNHSYGYGDKTGARVSLARDIDDHWQYGGSLDYLSANTPLRALNSDISANGGSAFLRWRANESREWKLSLSPSHFSDGNNRFEALLTGREGVYRSPKVQVDLGLEVGASHNTLEDTPYYNPEADLSVLPTVTVNHVLYHRYQTSWSQQFQAGAGTYSERGYSTGAVGLLSYGQRYSWNDVFDIGGVLSVINRPYDGDRETDLRLAVDLTYRF
;
A
#
# COMPACT_ATOMS: atom_id res chain seq x y z
N MET A 1 18.38 -42.42 -28.71
CA MET A 1 19.48 -43.37 -28.97
C MET A 1 19.74 -44.11 -27.68
N GLN A 2 19.47 -45.38 -27.79
CA GLN A 2 19.69 -46.46 -26.84
C GLN A 2 21.16 -46.66 -26.49
N ARG A 3 21.39 -47.02 -25.22
CA ARG A 3 22.14 -48.25 -24.83
C ARG A 3 22.39 -48.15 -23.33
N THR A 4 21.81 -48.94 -22.60
CA THR A 4 21.91 -50.34 -22.14
C THR A 4 22.54 -50.45 -20.77
N VAL A 5 21.70 -50.87 -19.90
CA VAL A 5 21.74 -51.65 -18.68
C VAL A 5 22.91 -52.67 -18.63
N HIS A 6 23.57 -52.85 -17.45
CA HIS A 6 23.68 -54.15 -16.77
C HIS A 6 24.28 -54.01 -15.35
N PRO A 7 24.15 -55.05 -14.50
CA PRO A 7 23.71 -54.88 -13.12
C PRO A 7 24.72 -55.33 -12.05
N ALA A 8 24.36 -55.01 -10.83
CA ALA A 8 24.64 -55.64 -9.53
C ALA A 8 25.91 -56.52 -9.35
N ARG A 9 26.68 -56.14 -8.33
CA ARG A 9 27.24 -57.18 -7.41
C ARG A 9 27.34 -56.60 -5.97
N ARG A 10 26.61 -57.23 -5.06
CA ARG A 10 26.85 -57.18 -3.61
C ARG A 10 28.21 -57.79 -3.31
N TYR A 11 29.05 -57.09 -2.56
CA TYR A 11 30.02 -57.72 -1.65
C TYR A 11 30.11 -56.83 -0.40
N GLY A 12 29.71 -57.39 0.71
CA GLY A 12 30.05 -56.90 2.02
C GLY A 12 31.54 -57.17 2.30
N LEU A 13 32.19 -56.16 2.88
CA LEU A 13 33.52 -56.35 3.43
C LEU A 13 33.64 -55.52 4.74
N ARG A 14 34.07 -56.26 5.71
CA ARG A 14 34.43 -55.88 7.08
C ARG A 14 35.57 -54.87 7.09
N PRO A 15 35.73 -54.08 8.17
CA PRO A 15 36.78 -53.08 8.30
C PRO A 15 38.12 -53.79 8.60
N LEU A 16 39.11 -53.50 7.78
CA LEU A 16 40.52 -53.84 8.02
C LEU A 16 41.23 -52.63 8.67
N PHE A 17 41.53 -52.79 9.93
CA PHE A 17 42.54 -51.98 10.62
C PHE A 17 43.92 -52.35 10.07
N ARG A 18 44.68 -51.35 9.56
CA ARG A 18 46.11 -51.51 9.38
C ARG A 18 46.86 -50.82 10.53
N LEU A 19 47.55 -51.67 11.30
CA LEU A 19 48.59 -51.30 12.23
C LEU A 19 49.79 -50.74 11.44
N ALA A 20 50.31 -49.59 11.88
CA ALA A 20 51.67 -49.20 11.56
C ALA A 20 52.59 -49.54 12.75
N LEU A 21 53.49 -50.48 12.49
CA LEU A 21 54.59 -50.77 13.38
C LEU A 21 55.59 -49.61 13.36
N CYS A 22 55.95 -49.11 14.52
CA CYS A 22 57.20 -48.38 14.73
C CYS A 22 58.12 -49.21 15.62
N SER A 23 59.28 -49.41 15.15
CA SER A 23 60.42 -50.19 15.63
C SER A 23 60.96 -49.76 17.01
N GLN A 24 61.35 -50.80 17.76
CA GLN A 24 61.96 -50.77 19.07
C GLN A 24 63.33 -50.14 19.07
N LEU A 25 63.64 -49.40 20.16
CA LEU A 25 64.99 -49.34 20.75
C LEU A 25 64.90 -49.73 22.23
N LEU A 26 65.57 -50.83 22.51
CA LEU A 26 65.73 -51.46 23.81
C LEU A 26 66.61 -50.65 24.74
N TRP A 27 66.12 -50.39 25.97
CA TRP A 27 66.99 -50.30 27.19
C TRP A 27 66.30 -51.05 28.31
N PRO A 28 67.04 -51.90 29.07
CA PRO A 28 66.47 -52.75 30.06
C PRO A 28 66.48 -52.08 31.45
N GLY A 29 65.36 -51.77 31.94
CA GLY A 29 65.15 -51.52 33.33
C GLY A 29 63.96 -52.38 33.80
N LEU A 30 64.28 -53.39 34.57
CA LEU A 30 63.39 -54.37 35.16
C LEU A 30 62.31 -53.64 35.98
N ALA A 31 61.11 -53.53 35.43
CA ALA A 31 59.84 -53.33 36.17
C ALA A 31 58.97 -54.50 35.74
N PHE A 32 58.62 -55.43 36.70
CA PHE A 32 57.60 -56.44 36.45
C PHE A 32 56.31 -55.75 35.91
N ALA A 33 56.12 -55.79 34.65
CA ALA A 33 54.85 -55.45 34.04
C ALA A 33 53.83 -56.51 34.50
N ASP A 34 52.74 -56.06 35.15
CA ASP A 34 51.66 -56.92 35.59
C ASP A 34 50.93 -57.37 34.31
N ALA A 35 51.22 -58.54 33.83
CA ALA A 35 50.68 -59.09 32.59
C ALA A 35 49.10 -59.09 32.67
N ALA A 36 48.55 -59.18 33.82
CA ALA A 36 47.11 -59.14 34.06
C ALA A 36 46.56 -57.68 33.83
N TYR A 37 47.30 -56.66 34.22
CA TYR A 37 46.93 -55.29 33.99
C TYR A 37 47.01 -54.90 32.52
N ASP A 38 48.09 -55.31 31.81
CA ASP A 38 48.22 -55.04 30.37
C ASP A 38 47.07 -55.66 29.58
N GLN A 39 46.57 -56.83 30.01
CA GLN A 39 45.40 -57.47 29.41
C GLN A 39 44.14 -56.68 29.59
N LEU A 40 43.95 -56.01 30.75
CA LEU A 40 42.82 -55.13 30.99
C LEU A 40 42.89 -53.87 30.11
N ILE A 41 44.07 -53.32 29.88
CA ILE A 41 44.26 -52.16 28.97
C ILE A 41 43.98 -52.55 27.54
N ILE A 42 44.38 -53.73 27.09
CA ILE A 42 44.05 -54.25 25.74
C ILE A 42 42.54 -54.42 25.57
N GLN A 43 41.84 -54.97 26.57
CA GLN A 43 40.40 -55.12 26.57
C GLN A 43 39.69 -53.75 26.53
N ALA A 44 40.17 -52.76 27.30
CA ALA A 44 39.65 -51.39 27.26
C ALA A 44 39.85 -50.74 25.91
N ARG A 45 40.98 -50.92 25.25
CA ARG A 45 41.20 -50.44 23.85
C ARG A 45 40.28 -51.10 22.81
N ALA A 46 39.82 -52.33 23.13
CA ALA A 46 38.87 -53.07 22.33
C ALA A 46 37.38 -52.71 22.64
N GLY A 47 37.16 -51.73 23.55
CA GLY A 47 35.81 -51.24 23.93
C GLY A 47 35.22 -51.87 25.19
N SER A 48 35.95 -52.82 25.87
CA SER A 48 35.51 -53.42 27.14
C SER A 48 36.10 -52.65 28.31
N TYR A 49 35.45 -51.53 28.71
CA TYR A 49 36.00 -50.59 29.72
C TYR A 49 35.84 -51.01 31.16
N ALA A 50 34.74 -51.69 31.47
CA ALA A 50 34.36 -51.99 32.85
C ALA A 50 35.40 -52.78 33.67
N PRO A 51 36.07 -53.87 33.13
CA PRO A 51 37.09 -54.62 33.89
C PRO A 51 38.26 -53.73 34.29
N ALA A 52 38.80 -52.91 33.39
CA ALA A 52 39.91 -51.99 33.65
C ALA A 52 39.49 -50.88 34.63
N LEU A 53 38.35 -50.28 34.50
CA LEU A 53 37.86 -49.26 35.44
C LEU A 53 37.63 -49.81 36.84
N ASN A 54 37.07 -51.03 36.99
CA ASN A 54 36.89 -51.67 38.26
C ASN A 54 38.22 -51.94 38.96
N HIS A 55 39.22 -52.34 38.21
CA HIS A 55 40.58 -52.55 38.73
C HIS A 55 41.19 -51.20 39.19
N LEU A 56 41.15 -50.17 38.36
CA LEU A 56 41.71 -48.83 38.62
C LEU A 56 41.04 -48.13 39.81
N ARG A 57 39.73 -48.28 40.02
CA ARG A 57 38.99 -47.77 41.19
C ARG A 57 39.43 -48.40 42.52
N GLN A 58 39.98 -49.65 42.47
CA GLN A 58 40.42 -50.35 43.67
C GLN A 58 41.86 -50.17 44.03
N VAL A 59 42.65 -49.48 43.20
CA VAL A 59 44.07 -49.19 43.45
C VAL A 59 44.22 -48.24 44.63
N PRO A 60 44.93 -48.64 45.71
CA PRO A 60 45.15 -47.77 46.82
C PRO A 60 45.94 -46.51 46.44
N ALA A 61 45.67 -45.38 47.13
CA ALA A 61 46.23 -44.07 46.79
C ALA A 61 47.78 -44.04 46.86
N ASP A 62 48.37 -44.83 47.73
CA ASP A 62 49.82 -44.99 47.89
C ASP A 62 50.50 -45.77 46.75
N ARG A 63 49.75 -46.57 46.01
CA ARG A 63 50.22 -47.30 44.84
C ARG A 63 49.95 -46.62 43.50
N LEU A 64 49.25 -45.52 43.52
CA LEU A 64 48.93 -44.79 42.31
C LEU A 64 50.19 -44.09 41.75
N ASN A 65 50.56 -44.44 40.53
CA ASN A 65 51.57 -43.74 39.73
C ASN A 65 50.93 -42.89 38.64
N ASN A 66 51.71 -42.07 37.91
CA ASN A 66 51.20 -41.22 36.81
C ASN A 66 50.60 -42.04 35.65
N GLY A 67 51.10 -43.24 35.40
CA GLY A 67 50.58 -44.16 34.38
C GLY A 67 49.15 -44.63 34.70
N LEU A 68 48.95 -45.17 35.92
CA LEU A 68 47.65 -45.67 36.37
C LEU A 68 46.58 -44.55 36.39
N VAL A 69 46.94 -43.37 36.87
CA VAL A 69 46.04 -42.19 36.82
C VAL A 69 45.74 -41.79 35.38
N SER A 70 46.71 -41.78 34.51
CA SER A 70 46.53 -41.49 33.09
C SER A 70 45.61 -42.48 32.41
N ASP A 71 45.81 -43.80 32.65
CA ASP A 71 44.95 -44.86 32.11
C ASP A 71 43.51 -44.72 32.64
N HIS A 72 43.35 -44.44 33.93
CA HIS A 72 41.99 -44.21 34.50
C HIS A 72 41.27 -43.05 33.81
N LEU A 73 41.92 -41.91 33.63
CA LEU A 73 41.36 -40.75 32.94
C LEU A 73 40.99 -41.04 31.51
N GLN A 74 41.88 -41.76 30.76
CA GLN A 74 41.63 -42.08 29.35
C GLN A 74 40.53 -43.11 29.19
N ILE A 75 40.55 -44.20 30.01
CA ILE A 75 39.54 -45.25 29.88
C ILE A 75 38.18 -44.80 30.36
N ALA A 76 38.10 -44.02 31.42
CA ALA A 76 36.84 -43.37 31.86
C ALA A 76 36.31 -42.41 30.80
N SER A 77 37.18 -41.64 30.10
CA SER A 77 36.80 -40.81 28.95
C SER A 77 36.29 -41.60 27.77
N TRP A 78 36.93 -42.75 27.44
CA TRP A 78 36.45 -43.66 26.36
C TRP A 78 35.08 -44.26 26.70
N ALA A 79 34.84 -44.55 28.00
CA ALA A 79 33.55 -45.02 28.51
C ALA A 79 32.48 -43.94 28.63
N GLY A 80 32.77 -42.67 28.31
CA GLY A 80 31.82 -41.54 28.42
C GLY A 80 31.51 -41.12 29.85
N LEU A 81 32.37 -41.50 30.84
CA LEU A 81 32.15 -41.25 32.28
C LEU A 81 32.81 -39.91 32.69
N ASP A 82 32.39 -38.81 32.05
CA ASP A 82 32.99 -37.48 32.23
C ASP A 82 33.06 -37.03 33.69
N ALA A 83 32.00 -37.28 34.49
CA ALA A 83 32.01 -36.98 35.91
C ALA A 83 33.09 -37.74 36.69
N GLU A 84 33.38 -39.02 36.34
CA GLU A 84 34.45 -39.82 36.93
C GLU A 84 35.82 -39.28 36.52
N VAL A 85 35.99 -38.92 35.24
CA VAL A 85 37.25 -38.32 34.75
C VAL A 85 37.58 -37.08 35.54
N VAL A 86 36.62 -36.16 35.75
CA VAL A 86 36.83 -34.96 36.52
C VAL A 86 37.16 -35.27 37.99
N LYS A 87 36.38 -36.18 38.61
CA LYS A 87 36.62 -36.58 40.01
C LYS A 87 38.03 -37.17 40.20
N VAL A 88 38.47 -38.05 39.32
CA VAL A 88 39.81 -38.69 39.38
C VAL A 88 40.91 -37.65 39.14
N TYR A 89 40.71 -36.73 38.20
CA TYR A 89 41.66 -35.67 37.95
C TYR A 89 41.81 -34.72 39.16
N GLU A 90 40.71 -34.27 39.74
CA GLU A 90 40.74 -33.36 40.90
C GLU A 90 41.37 -34.03 42.13
N ALA A 91 41.03 -35.30 42.36
CA ALA A 91 41.51 -36.02 43.55
C ALA A 91 42.94 -36.54 43.41
N GLN A 92 43.35 -36.95 42.21
CA GLN A 92 44.59 -37.74 42.04
C GLN A 92 45.50 -37.19 40.94
N GLY A 93 44.99 -36.44 39.97
CA GLY A 93 45.67 -35.99 38.74
C GLY A 93 46.26 -34.60 38.82
N ARG A 94 45.62 -33.69 39.55
CA ARG A 94 45.88 -32.24 39.51
C ARG A 94 47.32 -31.84 39.81
N ASN A 95 47.95 -32.58 40.76
CA ASN A 95 49.32 -32.27 41.20
C ASN A 95 50.34 -33.24 40.54
N ARG A 96 49.95 -33.98 39.53
CA ARG A 96 50.81 -34.95 38.83
C ARG A 96 51.23 -34.46 37.47
N VAL A 97 52.39 -34.94 37.03
CA VAL A 97 52.88 -34.74 35.68
C VAL A 97 52.21 -35.78 34.73
N LEU A 98 51.09 -35.40 34.17
CA LEU A 98 50.32 -36.28 33.26
C LEU A 98 50.69 -36.06 31.81
N PRO A 99 50.62 -37.12 30.97
CA PRO A 99 50.81 -36.98 29.52
C PRO A 99 49.71 -36.11 28.88
N ALA A 100 50.04 -35.52 27.75
CA ALA A 100 49.12 -34.65 26.99
C ALA A 100 47.78 -35.32 26.65
N GLN A 101 47.77 -36.61 26.34
CA GLN A 101 46.55 -37.37 26.06
C GLN A 101 45.59 -37.53 27.24
N ALA A 102 46.13 -37.78 28.48
CA ALA A 102 45.30 -37.81 29.69
C ALA A 102 44.74 -36.45 30.04
N LEU A 103 45.51 -35.38 29.88
CA LEU A 103 45.05 -34.01 30.02
C LEU A 103 44.00 -33.68 28.97
N ALA A 104 44.12 -34.14 27.73
CA ALA A 104 43.12 -33.96 26.69
C ALA A 104 41.78 -34.63 27.05
N ALA A 105 41.82 -35.86 27.58
CA ALA A 105 40.66 -36.58 28.07
C ALA A 105 39.95 -35.82 29.18
N THR A 106 40.74 -35.29 30.14
CA THR A 106 40.22 -34.47 31.25
C THR A 106 39.61 -33.15 30.78
N ALA A 107 40.28 -32.44 29.86
CA ALA A 107 39.77 -31.19 29.32
C ALA A 107 38.47 -31.40 28.55
N ARG A 108 38.36 -32.52 27.79
CA ARG A 108 37.10 -32.88 27.09
C ARG A 108 35.96 -33.16 28.08
N ALA A 109 36.26 -33.88 29.18
CA ALA A 109 35.29 -34.17 30.21
C ALA A 109 34.79 -32.88 30.90
N TYR A 110 35.66 -31.96 31.23
CA TYR A 110 35.27 -30.64 31.75
C TYR A 110 34.39 -29.86 30.74
N ARG A 111 34.75 -29.88 29.45
CA ARG A 111 33.94 -29.24 28.38
C ARG A 111 32.57 -29.87 28.32
N ASN A 112 32.43 -31.21 28.32
CA ASN A 112 31.16 -31.94 28.26
C ASN A 112 30.28 -31.62 29.46
N LEU A 113 30.89 -31.40 30.64
CA LEU A 113 30.21 -30.96 31.86
C LEU A 113 30.00 -29.45 31.95
N LYS A 114 30.25 -28.70 30.86
CA LYS A 114 30.10 -27.24 30.76
C LYS A 114 30.94 -26.43 31.74
N GLN A 115 32.07 -27.01 32.23
CA GLN A 115 33.07 -26.34 33.09
C GLN A 115 34.18 -25.73 32.21
N TRP A 116 33.78 -24.67 31.43
CA TRP A 116 34.61 -24.11 30.36
C TRP A 116 35.99 -23.62 30.81
N ASP A 117 36.05 -22.92 31.93
CA ASP A 117 37.29 -22.38 32.46
C ASP A 117 38.27 -23.50 32.83
N ASN A 118 37.79 -24.53 33.52
CA ASN A 118 38.61 -25.70 33.89
C ASN A 118 39.07 -26.45 32.60
N ALA A 119 38.18 -26.61 31.61
CA ALA A 119 38.53 -27.20 30.32
C ALA A 119 39.64 -26.41 29.62
N THR A 120 39.53 -25.08 29.58
CA THR A 120 40.50 -24.18 28.96
C THR A 120 41.84 -24.28 29.64
N GLN A 121 41.89 -24.28 30.95
CA GLN A 121 43.12 -24.41 31.75
C GLN A 121 43.83 -25.75 31.45
N VAL A 122 43.07 -26.84 31.45
CA VAL A 122 43.67 -28.17 31.23
C VAL A 122 44.13 -28.36 29.77
N TYR A 123 43.40 -27.79 28.77
CA TYR A 123 43.91 -27.80 27.40
C TYR A 123 45.19 -26.98 27.23
N ARG A 124 45.29 -25.81 27.91
CA ARG A 124 46.54 -25.04 27.92
C ARG A 124 47.70 -25.83 28.57
N LEU A 125 47.42 -26.52 29.64
CA LEU A 125 48.41 -27.40 30.29
C LEU A 125 48.82 -28.55 29.37
N ALA A 126 47.88 -29.19 28.66
CA ALA A 126 48.14 -30.21 27.67
C ALA A 126 49.03 -29.70 26.51
N LEU A 127 48.79 -28.47 26.05
CA LEU A 127 49.55 -27.82 25.00
C LEU A 127 50.95 -27.41 25.44
N GLN A 128 51.20 -27.17 26.74
CA GLN A 128 52.55 -27.02 27.27
C GLN A 128 53.39 -28.32 27.17
N ARG A 129 52.71 -29.51 27.16
CA ARG A 129 53.35 -30.82 26.99
C ARG A 129 53.58 -31.18 25.52
N ASP A 130 52.64 -30.81 24.65
CA ASP A 130 52.71 -31.08 23.24
C ASP A 130 52.15 -29.85 22.42
N PRO A 131 53.03 -28.82 22.23
CA PRO A 131 52.58 -27.54 21.64
C PRO A 131 52.09 -27.65 20.19
N GLN A 132 52.58 -28.65 19.45
CA GLN A 132 52.24 -28.83 18.04
C GLN A 132 51.03 -29.76 17.78
N ASN A 133 50.43 -30.26 18.85
CA ASN A 133 49.32 -31.18 18.76
C ASN A 133 48.02 -30.50 18.22
N ALA A 134 47.69 -30.82 17.01
CA ALA A 134 46.54 -30.22 16.34
C ALA A 134 45.18 -30.55 17.02
N ASP A 135 45.05 -31.77 17.61
CA ASP A 135 43.84 -32.19 18.29
C ASP A 135 43.62 -31.42 19.60
N LEU A 136 44.69 -31.10 20.33
CA LEU A 136 44.66 -30.25 21.53
C LEU A 136 44.30 -28.81 21.14
N GLN A 137 44.90 -28.28 20.08
CA GLN A 137 44.55 -26.94 19.55
C GLN A 137 43.08 -26.89 19.11
N LEU A 138 42.59 -27.94 18.47
CA LEU A 138 41.20 -28.07 18.07
C LEU A 138 40.25 -28.11 19.28
N GLY A 139 40.60 -28.96 20.27
CA GLY A 139 39.81 -29.05 21.50
C GLY A 139 39.73 -27.71 22.27
N LEU A 140 40.86 -26.99 22.32
CA LEU A 140 40.90 -25.65 22.91
C LEU A 140 40.04 -24.64 22.13
N ALA A 141 40.10 -24.63 20.79
CA ALA A 141 39.30 -23.77 19.95
C ALA A 141 37.80 -24.00 20.18
N LEU A 142 37.35 -25.26 20.21
CA LEU A 142 35.96 -25.59 20.49
C LEU A 142 35.54 -25.21 21.90
N THR A 143 36.42 -25.37 22.90
CA THR A 143 36.15 -24.95 24.29
C THR A 143 36.04 -23.43 24.42
N GLN A 144 36.92 -22.66 23.76
CA GLN A 144 36.85 -21.19 23.70
C GLN A 144 35.56 -20.71 23.06
N ALA A 145 35.10 -21.38 21.99
CA ALA A 145 33.82 -21.07 21.36
C ALA A 145 32.64 -21.25 22.34
N ASP A 146 32.66 -22.34 23.12
CA ASP A 146 31.63 -22.63 24.13
C ASP A 146 31.74 -21.69 25.37
N ALA A 147 32.93 -21.25 25.71
CA ALA A 147 33.21 -20.37 26.82
C ALA A 147 32.85 -18.88 26.52
N GLY A 148 32.26 -18.55 25.38
CA GLY A 148 31.94 -17.17 25.01
C GLY A 148 33.16 -16.34 24.56
N GLN A 149 34.22 -17.00 24.06
CA GLN A 149 35.41 -16.38 23.49
C GLN A 149 35.51 -16.68 21.96
N PRO A 150 34.48 -16.30 21.19
CA PRO A 150 34.37 -16.73 19.78
C PRO A 150 35.48 -16.15 18.88
N ALA A 151 35.95 -14.94 19.15
CA ALA A 151 37.01 -14.33 18.35
C ALA A 151 38.34 -15.11 18.43
N GLU A 152 38.74 -15.55 19.64
CA GLU A 152 39.93 -16.37 19.84
C GLU A 152 39.77 -17.78 19.23
N ALA A 153 38.55 -18.35 19.38
CA ALA A 153 38.21 -19.63 18.79
C ALA A 153 38.33 -19.61 17.25
N VAL A 154 37.77 -18.58 16.60
CA VAL A 154 37.84 -18.36 15.16
C VAL A 154 39.30 -18.18 14.69
N ALA A 155 40.07 -17.34 15.37
CA ALA A 155 41.48 -17.10 15.02
C ALA A 155 42.28 -18.43 15.06
N ARG A 156 42.12 -19.24 16.12
CA ARG A 156 42.77 -20.52 16.29
C ARG A 156 42.30 -21.55 15.25
N ALA A 157 41.00 -21.63 15.01
CA ALA A 157 40.44 -22.53 13.99
C ALA A 157 40.90 -22.16 12.57
N LYS A 158 40.99 -20.87 12.22
CA LYS A 158 41.59 -20.40 10.94
C LYS A 158 43.03 -20.83 10.79
N ALA A 159 43.87 -20.73 11.85
CA ALA A 159 45.26 -21.15 11.82
C ALA A 159 45.37 -22.70 11.60
N LEU A 160 44.50 -23.48 12.24
CA LEU A 160 44.46 -24.94 12.05
C LEU A 160 44.04 -25.32 10.65
N VAL A 161 43.08 -24.64 10.02
CA VAL A 161 42.69 -24.84 8.63
C VAL A 161 43.82 -24.45 7.68
N ALA A 162 44.51 -23.32 7.94
CA ALA A 162 45.67 -22.90 7.13
C ALA A 162 46.81 -23.93 7.13
N ALA A 163 47.06 -24.57 8.30
CA ALA A 163 48.08 -25.60 8.41
C ALA A 163 47.75 -26.93 7.68
N LYS A 164 46.47 -27.25 7.52
CA LYS A 164 46.01 -28.43 6.76
C LYS A 164 44.63 -28.13 6.13
N PRO A 165 44.63 -27.50 4.94
CA PRO A 165 43.40 -27.01 4.30
C PRO A 165 42.42 -28.11 3.88
N ASP A 166 42.83 -29.31 3.69
CA ASP A 166 41.99 -30.42 3.25
C ASP A 166 41.44 -31.30 4.37
N ASP A 167 41.68 -30.94 5.62
CA ASP A 167 41.14 -31.66 6.76
C ASP A 167 39.69 -31.23 7.07
N PRO A 168 38.70 -32.11 6.87
CA PRO A 168 37.30 -31.76 7.09
C PRO A 168 36.97 -31.44 8.56
N ASN A 169 37.65 -32.11 9.52
CA ASN A 169 37.39 -31.89 10.94
C ASN A 169 37.82 -30.48 11.37
N ARG A 170 38.92 -29.95 10.82
CA ARG A 170 39.35 -28.57 11.10
C ARG A 170 38.37 -27.55 10.53
N ARG A 171 37.80 -27.83 9.35
CA ARG A 171 36.77 -26.99 8.74
C ARG A 171 35.45 -27.04 9.51
N LEU A 172 35.04 -28.23 10.00
CA LEU A 172 33.89 -28.35 10.90
C LEU A 172 34.09 -27.50 12.16
N ALA A 173 35.29 -27.56 12.78
CA ALA A 173 35.58 -26.74 13.96
C ALA A 173 35.60 -25.25 13.66
N LEU A 174 36.09 -24.85 12.49
CA LEU A 174 36.01 -23.46 12.03
C LEU A 174 34.53 -23.04 11.85
N GLY A 175 33.71 -23.83 11.16
CA GLY A 175 32.28 -23.59 11.03
C GLY A 175 31.57 -23.46 12.39
N TYR A 176 31.92 -24.34 13.35
CA TYR A 176 31.40 -24.25 14.71
C TYR A 176 31.78 -22.95 15.41
N ALA A 177 33.06 -22.58 15.38
CA ALA A 177 33.56 -21.35 15.99
C ALA A 177 32.89 -20.10 15.36
N LEU A 178 32.74 -20.07 14.04
CA LEU A 178 32.06 -18.99 13.31
C LEU A 178 30.56 -18.94 13.65
N THR A 179 29.91 -20.09 13.81
CA THR A 179 28.50 -20.16 14.28
C THR A 179 28.37 -19.51 15.69
N ARG A 180 29.29 -19.83 16.60
CA ARG A 180 29.31 -19.24 17.96
C ARG A 180 29.67 -17.75 17.95
N ALA A 181 30.37 -17.29 16.90
CA ALA A 181 30.67 -15.87 16.65
C ALA A 181 29.53 -15.11 15.96
N ASN A 182 28.37 -15.73 15.76
CA ASN A 182 27.23 -15.17 15.04
C ASN A 182 27.60 -14.71 13.59
N GLN A 183 28.43 -15.50 12.92
CA GLN A 183 28.84 -15.27 11.52
C GLN A 183 28.31 -16.40 10.63
N PRO A 184 26.98 -16.44 10.35
CA PRO A 184 26.34 -17.61 9.73
C PRO A 184 26.81 -17.89 8.31
N TYR A 185 27.11 -16.86 7.52
CA TYR A 185 27.57 -17.02 6.12
C TYR A 185 29.01 -17.54 6.05
N ASP A 186 29.90 -17.01 6.89
CA ASP A 186 31.27 -17.53 6.98
C ASP A 186 31.29 -18.97 7.52
N ALA A 187 30.41 -19.26 8.50
CA ALA A 187 30.22 -20.61 9.01
C ALA A 187 29.73 -21.56 7.90
N LEU A 188 28.74 -21.13 7.11
CA LEU A 188 28.23 -21.88 5.96
C LEU A 188 29.35 -22.20 4.98
N ALA A 189 30.19 -21.23 4.63
CA ALA A 189 31.34 -21.44 3.73
C ALA A 189 32.34 -22.49 4.30
N ALA A 190 32.59 -22.49 5.62
CA ALA A 190 33.44 -23.47 6.25
C ALA A 190 32.83 -24.88 6.25
N TYR A 191 31.52 -24.99 6.52
CA TYR A 191 30.81 -26.27 6.48
C TYR A 191 30.65 -26.79 5.04
N ASP A 192 30.42 -25.94 4.04
CA ASP A 192 30.39 -26.30 2.62
C ASP A 192 31.73 -26.94 2.19
N GLN A 193 32.83 -26.29 2.57
CA GLN A 193 34.16 -26.81 2.30
C GLN A 193 34.43 -28.13 3.05
N ALA A 194 33.86 -28.40 4.19
CA ALA A 194 33.91 -29.70 4.87
C ALA A 194 33.07 -30.72 4.09
N PHE A 195 31.91 -30.36 3.64
CA PHE A 195 30.97 -31.21 2.87
C PHE A 195 31.57 -31.64 1.53
N ILE A 196 32.21 -30.72 0.80
CA ILE A 196 32.91 -31.06 -0.46
C ILE A 196 33.96 -32.15 -0.26
N ARG A 197 34.60 -32.19 0.90
CA ARG A 197 35.72 -33.14 1.18
C ARG A 197 35.32 -34.43 1.87
N ALA A 198 34.20 -34.42 2.57
CA ALA A 198 33.73 -35.55 3.37
C ALA A 198 32.22 -35.67 3.42
N GLY A 199 31.53 -35.37 2.31
CA GLY A 199 30.08 -35.42 2.18
C GLY A 199 29.46 -36.81 2.22
N ASP A 200 30.27 -37.86 2.43
CA ASP A 200 29.87 -39.24 2.72
C ASP A 200 29.63 -39.47 4.22
N LYS A 201 30.09 -38.56 5.08
CA LYS A 201 30.01 -38.70 6.53
C LYS A 201 28.71 -38.09 7.07
N PRO A 202 27.90 -38.86 7.80
CA PRO A 202 26.62 -38.37 8.36
C PRO A 202 26.75 -37.12 9.23
N GLU A 203 27.80 -37.02 10.04
CA GLU A 203 28.05 -35.87 10.89
C GLU A 203 28.32 -34.57 10.10
N VAL A 204 29.04 -34.68 8.95
CA VAL A 204 29.33 -33.54 8.09
C VAL A 204 28.07 -33.06 7.39
N ILE A 205 27.27 -34.00 6.88
CA ILE A 205 25.99 -33.71 6.22
C ILE A 205 25.06 -33.03 7.19
N ARG A 206 24.93 -33.53 8.40
CA ARG A 206 24.04 -32.96 9.43
C ARG A 206 24.43 -31.52 9.79
N GLU A 207 25.70 -31.28 10.07
CA GLU A 207 26.19 -29.93 10.39
C GLU A 207 26.04 -28.97 9.22
N TYR A 208 26.19 -29.44 7.98
CA TYR A 208 25.93 -28.63 6.79
C TYR A 208 24.43 -28.27 6.63
N ILE A 209 23.54 -29.25 6.87
CA ILE A 209 22.08 -28.95 6.89
C ILE A 209 21.75 -27.87 7.93
N TYR A 210 22.31 -27.96 9.14
CA TYR A 210 22.10 -26.96 10.18
C TYR A 210 22.70 -25.59 9.82
N ALA A 211 23.84 -25.59 9.13
CA ALA A 211 24.46 -24.35 8.65
C ALA A 211 23.60 -23.67 7.56
N LEU A 212 23.07 -24.42 6.62
CA LEU A 212 22.13 -23.93 5.60
C LEU A 212 20.89 -23.33 6.25
N GLN A 213 20.29 -23.98 7.25
CA GLN A 213 19.16 -23.44 7.99
C GLN A 213 19.50 -22.12 8.68
N ARG A 214 20.62 -22.04 9.40
CA ARG A 214 21.05 -20.80 10.10
C ARG A 214 21.36 -19.67 9.14
N ALA A 215 21.82 -19.98 7.94
CA ALA A 215 22.04 -19.03 6.86
C ALA A 215 20.76 -18.62 6.11
N ARG A 216 19.58 -19.04 6.61
CA ARG A 216 18.27 -18.81 5.99
C ARG A 216 18.17 -19.36 4.56
N LEU A 217 18.72 -20.56 4.34
CA LEU A 217 18.64 -21.31 3.09
C LEU A 217 17.86 -22.61 3.32
N PRO A 218 16.56 -22.55 3.60
CA PRO A 218 15.76 -23.73 3.98
C PRO A 218 15.56 -24.71 2.82
N GLU A 219 15.47 -24.26 1.57
CA GLU A 219 15.25 -25.14 0.42
C GLU A 219 16.41 -26.12 0.17
N PRO A 220 17.68 -25.69 0.05
CA PRO A 220 18.80 -26.62 -0.04
C PRO A 220 18.96 -27.48 1.22
N ALA A 221 18.69 -26.93 2.42
CA ALA A 221 18.70 -27.72 3.66
C ALA A 221 17.69 -28.86 3.61
N LEU A 222 16.45 -28.59 3.21
CA LEU A 222 15.38 -29.57 3.10
C LEU A 222 15.64 -30.61 2.00
N ARG A 223 16.19 -30.18 0.87
CA ARG A 223 16.59 -31.07 -0.22
C ARG A 223 17.63 -32.10 0.25
N LEU A 224 18.66 -31.64 0.95
CA LEU A 224 19.71 -32.51 1.48
C LEU A 224 19.16 -33.43 2.60
N ALA A 225 18.29 -32.92 3.47
CA ALA A 225 17.64 -33.73 4.50
C ALA A 225 16.78 -34.85 3.90
N ARG A 226 16.06 -34.61 2.80
CA ARG A 226 15.28 -35.64 2.09
C ARG A 226 16.16 -36.73 1.44
N GLN A 227 17.36 -36.39 1.03
CA GLN A 227 18.33 -37.36 0.50
C GLN A 227 18.91 -38.28 1.61
N HIS A 228 18.86 -37.85 2.87
CA HIS A 228 19.40 -38.56 4.03
C HIS A 228 18.33 -38.70 5.15
N PRO A 229 17.30 -39.54 4.92
CA PRO A 229 16.20 -39.71 5.87
C PRO A 229 16.71 -40.22 7.24
N GLY A 230 16.18 -39.62 8.31
CA GLY A 230 16.53 -39.97 9.70
C GLY A 230 17.86 -39.39 10.20
N LEU A 231 18.56 -38.60 9.38
CA LEU A 231 19.82 -37.96 9.79
C LEU A 231 19.62 -36.77 10.73
N ILE A 232 18.51 -36.04 10.57
CA ILE A 232 18.15 -34.90 11.43
C ILE A 232 16.92 -35.21 12.26
N ASP A 233 16.85 -34.57 13.41
CA ASP A 233 15.73 -34.70 14.33
C ASP A 233 14.42 -34.25 13.64
N PRO A 234 13.28 -34.95 13.83
CA PRO A 234 11.98 -34.57 13.30
C PRO A 234 11.55 -33.14 13.64
N VAL A 235 11.89 -32.63 14.83
CA VAL A 235 11.62 -31.24 15.24
C VAL A 235 12.39 -30.26 14.38
N ILE A 236 13.66 -30.57 14.08
CA ILE A 236 14.49 -29.73 13.19
C ILE A 236 13.98 -29.80 11.75
N GLN A 237 13.59 -30.99 11.28
CA GLN A 237 13.01 -31.15 9.95
C GLN A 237 11.73 -30.30 9.80
N ARG A 238 10.83 -30.35 10.78
CA ARG A 238 9.62 -29.53 10.85
C ARG A 238 9.95 -28.03 10.80
N ARG A 239 10.97 -27.60 11.55
CA ARG A 239 11.43 -26.20 11.54
C ARG A 239 11.94 -25.76 10.18
N ILE A 240 12.76 -26.59 9.50
CA ILE A 240 13.26 -26.27 8.15
C ILE A 240 12.10 -26.17 7.15
N GLN A 241 11.08 -27.03 7.26
CA GLN A 241 9.89 -26.95 6.41
C GLN A 241 9.11 -25.64 6.64
N ALA A 242 8.95 -25.25 7.90
CA ALA A 242 8.30 -23.99 8.25
C ALA A 242 9.12 -22.76 7.80
N ASP A 243 10.44 -22.80 7.96
CA ASP A 243 11.35 -21.76 7.49
C ASP A 243 11.25 -21.58 5.96
N LEU A 244 11.05 -22.67 5.19
CA LEU A 244 10.81 -22.61 3.75
C LEU A 244 9.48 -21.93 3.42
N ALA A 245 8.41 -22.27 4.13
CA ALA A 245 7.11 -21.62 3.94
C ALA A 245 7.18 -20.13 4.28
N ALA A 246 7.80 -19.77 5.41
CA ALA A 246 8.00 -18.39 5.82
C ALA A 246 8.87 -17.59 4.85
N GLU A 247 9.91 -18.23 4.27
CA GLU A 247 10.72 -17.60 3.21
C GLU A 247 9.90 -17.29 1.97
N ARG A 248 9.02 -18.21 1.56
CA ARG A 248 8.10 -17.98 0.44
C ARG A 248 7.09 -16.88 0.73
N VAL A 249 6.66 -16.69 1.99
CA VAL A 249 5.84 -15.52 2.35
C VAL A 249 6.61 -14.23 2.08
N ARG A 250 7.84 -14.09 2.55
CA ARG A 250 8.67 -12.91 2.28
C ARG A 250 8.90 -12.67 0.78
N LEU A 251 9.17 -13.74 0.02
CA LEU A 251 9.35 -13.65 -1.42
C LEU A 251 8.06 -13.30 -2.17
N SER A 252 6.88 -13.64 -1.62
CA SER A 252 5.59 -13.33 -2.22
C SER A 252 5.20 -11.84 -2.09
N GLU A 253 5.87 -11.10 -1.22
CA GLU A 253 5.70 -9.65 -1.08
C GLU A 253 6.50 -8.86 -2.12
N LEU A 254 7.49 -9.50 -2.75
CA LEU A 254 8.30 -8.89 -3.80
C LEU A 254 7.52 -8.83 -5.12
N ALA A 255 7.78 -7.78 -5.90
CA ALA A 255 7.18 -7.63 -7.23
C ALA A 255 7.58 -8.80 -8.15
N SER A 256 6.58 -9.41 -8.78
CA SER A 256 6.80 -10.46 -9.78
C SER A 256 7.20 -9.86 -11.12
N ARG A 257 8.11 -10.51 -11.85
CA ARG A 257 8.46 -10.15 -13.24
C ARG A 257 7.39 -10.53 -14.25
N SER A 258 6.47 -11.41 -13.88
CA SER A 258 5.38 -11.90 -14.73
C SER A 258 4.04 -11.64 -14.06
N GLU A 259 3.17 -10.90 -14.73
CA GLU A 259 1.80 -10.64 -14.28
C GLU A 259 1.02 -11.93 -14.02
N LYS A 260 1.17 -12.93 -14.93
CA LYS A 260 0.47 -14.21 -14.83
C LYS A 260 0.95 -15.07 -13.65
N GLU A 261 2.20 -14.88 -13.23
CA GLU A 261 2.83 -15.67 -12.16
C GLU A 261 2.89 -14.93 -10.82
N ARG A 262 2.30 -13.72 -10.71
CA ARG A 262 2.41 -12.88 -9.51
C ARG A 262 1.98 -13.56 -8.21
N PHE A 263 1.09 -14.54 -8.28
CA PHE A 263 0.61 -15.29 -7.12
C PHE A 263 1.30 -16.66 -6.92
N VAL A 264 2.13 -17.10 -7.85
CA VAL A 264 2.73 -18.45 -7.80
C VAL A 264 3.50 -18.67 -6.51
N VAL A 265 4.22 -17.68 -6.01
CA VAL A 265 5.00 -17.80 -4.77
C VAL A 265 4.08 -17.86 -3.55
N ALA A 266 3.04 -17.01 -3.49
CA ALA A 266 2.04 -17.03 -2.43
C ALA A 266 1.26 -18.36 -2.41
N ASP A 267 0.84 -18.87 -3.58
CA ASP A 267 0.14 -20.15 -3.70
C ASP A 267 1.03 -21.33 -3.23
N ARG A 268 2.34 -21.28 -3.53
CA ARG A 268 3.30 -22.28 -3.00
C ARG A 268 3.46 -22.18 -1.49
N ALA A 269 3.54 -20.96 -0.93
CA ALA A 269 3.59 -20.77 0.51
C ALA A 269 2.36 -21.35 1.20
N LEU A 270 1.15 -21.10 0.67
CA LEU A 270 -0.10 -21.65 1.18
C LEU A 270 -0.10 -23.18 1.13
N ALA A 271 0.32 -23.78 0.02
CA ALA A 271 0.42 -25.24 -0.12
C ALA A 271 1.44 -25.87 0.87
N ASP A 272 2.54 -25.17 1.15
CA ASP A 272 3.51 -25.62 2.16
C ASP A 272 2.88 -25.62 3.57
N TYR A 273 2.14 -24.55 3.94
CA TYR A 273 1.43 -24.53 5.22
C TYR A 273 0.34 -25.60 5.31
N ASP A 274 -0.43 -25.83 4.25
CA ASP A 274 -1.42 -26.90 4.21
C ASP A 274 -0.76 -28.28 4.41
N THR A 275 0.43 -28.50 3.82
CA THR A 275 1.23 -29.71 4.04
C THR A 275 1.70 -29.82 5.49
N LEU A 276 2.17 -28.71 6.10
CA LEU A 276 2.60 -28.68 7.49
C LEU A 276 1.44 -28.98 8.44
N PHE A 277 0.28 -28.38 8.23
CA PHE A 277 -0.92 -28.63 9.05
C PHE A 277 -1.40 -30.08 8.90
N ALA A 278 -1.38 -30.67 7.70
CA ALA A 278 -1.74 -32.05 7.47
C ALA A 278 -0.77 -33.04 8.18
N ALA A 279 0.52 -32.75 8.13
CA ALA A 279 1.55 -33.61 8.71
C ALA A 279 1.64 -33.52 10.25
N TRP A 280 1.50 -32.33 10.79
CA TRP A 280 1.85 -32.02 12.19
C TRP A 280 0.67 -31.49 13.05
N GLY A 281 -0.50 -31.21 12.44
CA GLY A 281 -1.62 -30.57 13.13
C GLY A 281 -2.18 -31.36 14.34
N LYS A 282 -1.89 -32.65 14.40
CA LYS A 282 -2.30 -33.54 15.52
C LYS A 282 -1.16 -33.85 16.49
N ASP A 283 0.05 -33.36 16.24
CA ASP A 283 1.21 -33.60 17.09
C ASP A 283 1.19 -32.66 18.31
N PRO A 284 1.07 -33.18 19.55
CA PRO A 284 1.10 -32.33 20.74
C PRO A 284 2.38 -31.51 20.91
N GLN A 285 3.50 -31.96 20.35
CA GLN A 285 4.78 -31.26 20.41
C GLN A 285 4.89 -30.13 19.36
N ALA A 286 3.92 -30.03 18.48
CA ALA A 286 3.90 -29.01 17.42
C ALA A 286 2.96 -27.83 17.70
N GLN A 287 2.27 -27.80 18.85
CA GLN A 287 1.21 -26.80 19.10
C GLN A 287 1.71 -25.34 19.04
N ASP A 288 2.89 -25.04 19.61
CA ASP A 288 3.48 -23.71 19.54
C ASP A 288 3.89 -23.36 18.10
N ASP A 289 4.44 -24.35 17.37
CA ASP A 289 4.79 -24.19 15.96
C ASP A 289 3.53 -23.95 15.10
N LEU A 290 2.43 -24.67 15.35
CA LEU A 290 1.15 -24.50 14.63
C LEU A 290 0.60 -23.09 14.78
N THR A 291 0.65 -22.52 15.99
CA THR A 291 0.22 -21.13 16.23
C THR A 291 1.06 -20.15 15.41
N ARG A 292 2.38 -20.32 15.41
CA ARG A 292 3.28 -19.49 14.59
C ARG A 292 3.00 -19.63 13.09
N TRP A 293 2.78 -20.86 12.59
CA TRP A 293 2.47 -21.09 11.18
C TRP A 293 1.15 -20.44 10.76
N ARG A 294 0.13 -20.45 11.63
CA ARG A 294 -1.13 -19.72 11.40
C ARG A 294 -0.88 -18.22 11.26
N ILE A 295 -0.03 -17.65 12.12
CA ILE A 295 0.36 -16.22 12.03
C ILE A 295 1.12 -15.94 10.75
N ASP A 296 2.15 -16.73 10.41
CA ASP A 296 2.97 -16.52 9.21
C ASP A 296 2.16 -16.73 7.92
N ARG A 297 1.17 -17.65 7.93
CA ARG A 297 0.24 -17.88 6.82
C ARG A 297 -0.59 -16.65 6.46
N LEU A 298 -0.84 -15.73 7.40
CA LEU A 298 -1.55 -14.46 7.13
C LEU A 298 -0.88 -13.65 6.02
N GLY A 299 0.46 -13.64 5.99
CA GLY A 299 1.22 -12.96 4.94
C GLY A 299 1.00 -13.58 3.55
N ALA A 300 0.99 -14.91 3.46
CA ALA A 300 0.70 -15.60 2.20
C ALA A 300 -0.74 -15.35 1.72
N LEU A 301 -1.73 -15.35 2.63
CA LEU A 301 -3.12 -15.02 2.33
C LEU A 301 -3.25 -13.58 1.84
N LYS A 302 -2.57 -12.63 2.49
CA LYS A 302 -2.56 -11.22 2.09
C LYS A 302 -1.95 -11.05 0.70
N SER A 303 -0.77 -11.63 0.45
CA SER A 303 -0.11 -11.56 -0.85
C SER A 303 -0.93 -12.21 -1.96
N ARG A 304 -1.79 -13.19 -1.65
CA ARG A 304 -2.73 -13.83 -2.56
C ARG A 304 -4.04 -13.02 -2.74
N ALA A 305 -4.17 -11.86 -2.11
CA ALA A 305 -5.39 -11.04 -2.07
C ALA A 305 -6.62 -11.75 -1.42
N ARG A 306 -6.39 -12.71 -0.50
CA ARG A 306 -7.44 -13.41 0.27
C ARG A 306 -7.70 -12.70 1.59
N THR A 307 -7.96 -11.40 1.54
CA THR A 307 -8.01 -10.49 2.70
C THR A 307 -9.11 -10.84 3.71
N ALA A 308 -10.26 -11.35 3.27
CA ALA A 308 -11.32 -11.82 4.17
C ALA A 308 -10.87 -13.01 5.04
N GLU A 309 -10.04 -13.89 4.50
CA GLU A 309 -9.49 -15.02 5.25
C GLU A 309 -8.40 -14.58 6.23
N VAL A 310 -7.61 -13.55 5.88
CA VAL A 310 -6.66 -12.94 6.83
C VAL A 310 -7.40 -12.44 8.07
N ILE A 311 -8.50 -11.71 7.87
CA ILE A 311 -9.31 -11.15 8.96
C ILE A 311 -9.92 -12.27 9.80
N SER A 312 -10.55 -13.26 9.17
CA SER A 312 -11.17 -14.38 9.87
C SER A 312 -10.15 -15.17 10.72
N GLU A 313 -8.97 -15.44 10.18
CA GLU A 313 -7.89 -16.14 10.89
C GLU A 313 -7.33 -15.31 12.05
N TYR A 314 -7.15 -14.01 11.86
CA TYR A 314 -6.74 -13.06 12.90
C TYR A 314 -7.74 -13.00 14.05
N GLU A 315 -9.05 -12.93 13.77
CA GLU A 315 -10.09 -12.91 14.78
C GLU A 315 -10.11 -14.21 15.60
N GLN A 316 -9.93 -15.36 14.95
CA GLN A 316 -9.83 -16.65 15.63
C GLN A 316 -8.60 -16.73 16.55
N LEU A 317 -7.44 -16.26 16.09
CA LEU A 317 -6.21 -16.24 16.87
C LEU A 317 -6.33 -15.33 18.10
N THR A 318 -6.89 -14.14 17.91
CA THR A 318 -7.09 -13.18 19.01
C THR A 318 -8.13 -13.64 20.01
N ALA A 319 -9.22 -14.27 19.55
CA ALA A 319 -10.23 -14.89 20.42
C ALA A 319 -9.63 -16.04 21.26
N ALA A 320 -8.62 -16.74 20.73
CA ALA A 320 -7.87 -17.75 21.46
C ALA A 320 -6.79 -17.16 22.39
N GLY A 321 -6.68 -15.82 22.52
CA GLY A 321 -5.70 -15.14 23.38
C GLY A 321 -4.29 -15.09 22.81
N VAL A 322 -4.12 -15.35 21.51
CA VAL A 322 -2.80 -15.30 20.85
C VAL A 322 -2.41 -13.85 20.59
N ALA A 323 -1.23 -13.47 21.07
CA ALA A 323 -0.63 -12.18 20.75
C ALA A 323 -0.05 -12.20 19.33
N ILE A 324 -0.52 -11.30 18.46
CA ILE A 324 -0.04 -11.21 17.07
C ILE A 324 1.16 -10.25 17.04
N PRO A 325 2.31 -10.68 16.50
CA PRO A 325 3.50 -9.85 16.41
C PRO A 325 3.35 -8.72 15.39
N PRO A 326 4.13 -7.63 15.52
CA PRO A 326 4.02 -6.43 14.67
C PRO A 326 4.11 -6.74 13.17
N TYR A 327 5.02 -7.62 12.76
CA TYR A 327 5.18 -8.00 11.36
C TYR A 327 3.93 -8.61 10.74
N ALA A 328 3.12 -9.32 11.53
CA ALA A 328 1.87 -9.91 11.04
C ALA A 328 0.67 -8.96 11.19
N LEU A 329 0.71 -8.05 12.19
CA LEU A 329 -0.33 -7.01 12.34
C LEU A 329 -0.42 -6.10 11.13
N ARG A 330 0.69 -5.82 10.41
CA ARG A 330 0.67 -5.02 9.18
C ARG A 330 -0.13 -5.69 8.06
N TRP A 331 -0.02 -7.02 7.90
CA TRP A 331 -0.82 -7.77 6.92
C TRP A 331 -2.31 -7.73 7.26
N VAL A 332 -2.63 -7.82 8.54
CA VAL A 332 -4.00 -7.72 9.04
C VAL A 332 -4.54 -6.30 8.83
N ALA A 333 -3.77 -5.28 9.19
CA ALA A 333 -4.15 -3.88 9.01
C ALA A 333 -4.41 -3.55 7.52
N ALA A 334 -3.52 -3.98 6.62
CA ALA A 334 -3.70 -3.84 5.18
C ALA A 334 -4.98 -4.54 4.70
N SER A 335 -5.29 -5.74 5.24
CA SER A 335 -6.49 -6.49 4.89
C SER A 335 -7.78 -5.80 5.36
N TYR A 336 -7.78 -5.19 6.55
CA TYR A 336 -8.91 -4.37 7.02
C TYR A 336 -9.11 -3.12 6.16
N LEU A 337 -8.02 -2.46 5.74
CA LEU A 337 -8.10 -1.33 4.82
C LEU A 337 -8.70 -1.76 3.48
N ASP A 338 -8.27 -2.89 2.95
CA ASP A 338 -8.84 -3.49 1.74
C ASP A 338 -10.33 -3.83 1.87
N GLN A 339 -10.79 -4.21 3.05
CA GLN A 339 -12.19 -4.50 3.32
C GLN A 339 -12.99 -3.24 3.76
N ARG A 340 -12.46 -2.05 3.50
CA ARG A 340 -13.07 -0.75 3.82
C ARG A 340 -13.40 -0.55 5.30
N GLN A 341 -12.53 -1.06 6.18
CA GLN A 341 -12.60 -0.87 7.63
C GLN A 341 -11.38 -0.05 8.12
N PRO A 342 -11.27 1.22 7.70
CA PRO A 342 -10.06 2.02 7.87
C PRO A 342 -9.76 2.36 9.34
N GLU A 343 -10.78 2.46 10.21
CA GLU A 343 -10.58 2.76 11.64
C GLU A 343 -9.80 1.65 12.34
N ILE A 344 -10.16 0.38 12.05
CA ILE A 344 -9.46 -0.79 12.61
C ILE A 344 -8.04 -0.86 12.02
N ALA A 345 -7.90 -0.62 10.72
CA ALA A 345 -6.60 -0.57 10.07
C ALA A 345 -5.67 0.47 10.70
N ALA A 346 -6.17 1.71 10.92
CA ALA A 346 -5.40 2.78 11.54
C ALA A 346 -4.94 2.42 12.96
N ASP A 347 -5.81 1.81 13.77
CA ASP A 347 -5.46 1.38 15.12
C ASP A 347 -4.42 0.26 15.13
N LEU A 348 -4.50 -0.69 14.19
CA LEU A 348 -3.52 -1.76 14.05
C LEU A 348 -2.16 -1.21 13.59
N TYR A 349 -2.10 -0.29 12.61
CA TYR A 349 -0.85 0.35 12.21
C TYR A 349 -0.21 1.15 13.34
N ARG A 350 -0.98 1.87 14.17
CA ARG A 350 -0.44 2.54 15.37
C ARG A 350 0.18 1.55 16.35
N ARG A 351 -0.40 0.37 16.51
CA ARG A 351 0.18 -0.70 17.33
C ARG A 351 1.48 -1.22 16.72
N VAL A 352 1.59 -1.35 15.40
CA VAL A 352 2.84 -1.70 14.70
C VAL A 352 3.93 -0.67 15.02
N PHE A 353 3.64 0.63 14.91
CA PHE A 353 4.60 1.69 15.22
C PHE A 353 5.00 1.81 16.70
N SER A 354 4.12 1.39 17.61
CA SER A 354 4.38 1.45 19.06
C SER A 354 5.25 0.30 19.57
N ALA A 355 5.52 -0.71 18.74
CA ALA A 355 6.28 -1.87 19.14
C ALA A 355 7.80 -1.54 19.22
N PRO A 356 8.49 -1.98 20.28
CA PRO A 356 9.93 -1.74 20.45
C PRO A 356 10.80 -2.33 19.33
N ASP A 357 10.32 -3.43 18.74
CA ASP A 357 10.96 -4.16 17.64
C ASP A 357 10.32 -3.83 16.28
N GLY A 358 9.75 -2.63 16.16
CA GLY A 358 9.13 -2.17 14.90
C GLY A 358 10.14 -2.30 13.76
N ASP A 359 9.70 -2.98 12.69
CA ASP A 359 10.52 -3.25 11.51
C ASP A 359 10.82 -1.91 10.79
N ALA A 360 12.05 -1.43 10.92
CA ALA A 360 12.47 -0.18 10.30
C ALA A 360 12.44 -0.27 8.75
N ASP A 361 12.63 -1.47 8.22
CA ASP A 361 12.72 -1.72 6.77
C ASP A 361 11.37 -1.50 6.05
N HIS A 362 10.24 -1.55 6.78
CA HIS A 362 8.89 -1.36 6.21
C HIS A 362 8.21 -0.06 6.67
N ARG A 363 8.94 0.84 7.31
CA ARG A 363 8.36 2.04 7.92
C ARG A 363 7.67 2.95 6.90
N LEU A 364 8.22 3.10 5.72
CA LEU A 364 7.66 3.91 4.64
C LEU A 364 6.32 3.33 4.17
N GLU A 365 6.27 2.04 3.86
CA GLU A 365 5.05 1.34 3.40
C GLU A 365 3.95 1.38 4.46
N ASP A 366 4.28 1.08 5.71
CA ASP A 366 3.33 1.12 6.83
C ASP A 366 2.81 2.54 7.08
N THR A 367 3.66 3.57 6.94
CA THR A 367 3.25 4.97 7.06
C THR A 367 2.33 5.38 5.92
N THR A 368 2.62 4.95 4.69
CA THR A 368 1.76 5.16 3.52
C THR A 368 0.39 4.51 3.71
N ALA A 369 0.36 3.29 4.21
CA ALA A 369 -0.90 2.60 4.48
C ALA A 369 -1.69 3.24 5.64
N LEU A 370 -1.01 3.73 6.68
CA LEU A 370 -1.64 4.50 7.76
C LEU A 370 -2.20 5.83 7.24
N TYR A 371 -1.51 6.51 6.32
CA TYR A 371 -2.02 7.71 5.66
C TYR A 371 -3.39 7.45 5.02
N TYR A 372 -3.52 6.40 4.18
CA TYR A 372 -4.81 6.05 3.57
C TYR A 372 -5.86 5.63 4.60
N ALA A 373 -5.47 4.90 5.64
CA ALA A 373 -6.39 4.51 6.71
C ALA A 373 -6.92 5.74 7.47
N LEU A 374 -6.09 6.76 7.72
CA LEU A 374 -6.49 8.01 8.35
C LEU A 374 -7.40 8.84 7.44
N LEU A 375 -7.08 8.92 6.15
CA LEU A 375 -7.87 9.64 5.17
C LEU A 375 -9.29 9.09 5.09
N GLU A 376 -9.43 7.79 4.95
CA GLU A 376 -10.71 7.08 4.84
C GLU A 376 -11.47 6.96 6.18
N SER A 377 -10.81 7.27 7.31
CA SER A 377 -11.45 7.36 8.63
C SER A 377 -11.77 8.81 9.06
N GLU A 378 -11.93 9.71 8.10
CA GLU A 378 -12.33 11.13 8.29
C GLU A 378 -11.30 11.96 9.09
N ARG A 379 -10.02 11.60 9.02
CA ARG A 379 -8.91 12.29 9.71
C ARG A 379 -7.90 12.88 8.72
N PRO A 380 -8.36 13.69 7.73
CA PRO A 380 -7.49 14.15 6.63
C PRO A 380 -6.37 15.08 7.12
N GLU A 381 -6.58 15.87 8.19
CA GLU A 381 -5.53 16.74 8.74
C GLU A 381 -4.38 15.92 9.36
N GLU A 382 -4.71 14.80 10.03
CA GLU A 382 -3.68 13.89 10.56
C GLU A 382 -2.98 13.15 9.44
N ALA A 383 -3.69 12.74 8.41
CA ALA A 383 -3.12 12.09 7.23
C ALA A 383 -2.13 13.03 6.52
N LEU A 384 -2.52 14.27 6.25
CA LEU A 384 -1.66 15.29 5.64
C LEU A 384 -0.41 15.58 6.48
N LYS A 385 -0.60 15.72 7.80
CA LYS A 385 0.51 15.92 8.72
C LYS A 385 1.48 14.74 8.71
N LEU A 386 0.96 13.51 8.74
CA LEU A 386 1.76 12.28 8.72
C LEU A 386 2.62 12.20 7.45
N ALA A 387 2.04 12.50 6.29
CA ALA A 387 2.75 12.49 5.00
C ALA A 387 3.88 13.54 4.95
N ASN A 388 3.62 14.75 5.44
CA ASN A 388 4.64 15.80 5.50
C ASN A 388 5.74 15.48 6.53
N ASP A 389 5.38 15.01 7.73
CA ASP A 389 6.35 14.60 8.76
C ASP A 389 7.28 13.48 8.23
N LEU A 390 6.75 12.54 7.44
CA LEU A 390 7.54 11.51 6.79
C LEU A 390 8.52 12.11 5.76
N ALA A 391 8.02 12.97 4.86
CA ALA A 391 8.83 13.61 3.83
C ALA A 391 9.99 14.44 4.41
N ASP A 392 9.76 15.09 5.56
CA ASP A 392 10.77 15.88 6.27
C ASP A 392 11.77 15.01 7.04
N SER A 393 11.38 13.79 7.46
CA SER A 393 12.22 12.91 8.28
C SER A 393 13.16 12.03 7.47
N VAL A 394 12.82 11.70 6.23
CA VAL A 394 13.61 10.81 5.37
C VAL A 394 14.74 11.58 4.70
N PRO A 395 16.01 11.19 4.89
CA PRO A 395 17.12 11.91 4.29
C PRO A 395 17.23 11.64 2.78
N GLN A 396 17.56 12.66 2.00
CA GLN A 396 17.72 12.54 0.54
C GLN A 396 18.87 11.59 0.14
N ARG A 397 19.86 11.42 1.02
CA ARG A 397 21.03 10.57 0.79
C ARG A 397 21.31 9.70 2.00
N ILE A 398 21.68 8.46 1.76
CA ILE A 398 22.14 7.52 2.77
C ILE A 398 23.67 7.53 2.77
N GLN A 399 24.28 7.81 3.92
CA GLN A 399 25.73 7.80 4.07
C GLN A 399 26.19 6.49 4.71
N LEU A 400 26.83 5.63 3.94
CA LEU A 400 27.41 4.41 4.45
C LEU A 400 28.78 4.71 5.07
N THR A 401 29.18 3.88 6.06
CA THR A 401 30.47 4.04 6.76
C THR A 401 31.65 4.03 5.79
N GLY A 402 32.43 5.12 5.78
CA GLY A 402 33.60 5.26 4.93
C GLY A 402 33.38 5.98 3.60
N GLN A 403 32.15 6.39 3.28
CA GLN A 403 31.82 7.22 2.12
C GLN A 403 31.98 8.72 2.45
N THR A 404 32.48 9.48 1.49
CA THR A 404 32.54 10.96 1.56
C THR A 404 31.28 11.63 0.98
N VAL A 405 30.59 10.93 0.07
CA VAL A 405 29.32 11.36 -0.54
C VAL A 405 28.34 10.22 -0.39
N GLY A 406 27.18 10.48 0.20
CA GLY A 406 26.14 9.47 0.38
C GLY A 406 25.48 9.07 -0.96
N ASP A 407 24.94 7.85 -1.00
CA ASP A 407 24.14 7.35 -2.13
C ASP A 407 22.73 7.98 -2.14
N PRO A 408 22.08 8.14 -3.31
CA PRO A 408 20.66 8.52 -3.38
C PRO A 408 19.80 7.57 -2.53
N ASN A 409 18.79 8.15 -1.92
CA ASN A 409 17.84 7.39 -1.11
C ASN A 409 16.48 7.28 -1.84
N ASP A 410 16.12 6.10 -2.30
CA ASP A 410 14.85 5.87 -2.99
C ASP A 410 13.65 6.14 -2.07
N ASP A 411 13.76 5.80 -0.78
CA ASP A 411 12.72 6.08 0.22
C ASP A 411 12.41 7.58 0.35
N TRP A 412 13.40 8.45 0.09
CA TRP A 412 13.17 9.89 0.08
C TRP A 412 12.23 10.30 -1.07
N VAL A 413 12.40 9.73 -2.26
CA VAL A 413 11.52 10.01 -3.40
C VAL A 413 10.10 9.58 -3.09
N ASP A 414 9.92 8.38 -2.53
CA ASP A 414 8.60 7.83 -2.19
C ASP A 414 7.93 8.62 -1.06
N ALA A 415 8.69 9.06 -0.06
CA ALA A 415 8.17 9.94 0.99
C ALA A 415 7.72 11.31 0.45
N GLN A 416 8.50 11.91 -0.47
CA GLN A 416 8.13 13.16 -1.13
C GLN A 416 6.91 12.97 -2.03
N LEU A 417 6.78 11.82 -2.71
CA LEU A 417 5.61 11.46 -3.51
C LEU A 417 4.36 11.35 -2.65
N LEU A 418 4.44 10.67 -1.50
CA LEU A 418 3.29 10.59 -0.58
C LEU A 418 2.84 11.98 -0.13
N ALA A 419 3.77 12.86 0.23
CA ALA A 419 3.43 14.23 0.62
C ALA A 419 2.86 15.05 -0.56
N ALA A 420 3.32 14.81 -1.79
CA ALA A 420 2.76 15.42 -2.98
C ALA A 420 1.33 14.91 -3.25
N GLN A 421 1.11 13.59 -3.18
CA GLN A 421 -0.23 13.00 -3.32
C GLN A 421 -1.19 13.53 -2.26
N ALA A 422 -0.76 13.63 -1.00
CA ALA A 422 -1.54 14.22 0.07
C ALA A 422 -1.88 15.70 -0.16
N GLY A 423 -0.98 16.46 -0.80
CA GLY A 423 -1.21 17.85 -1.21
C GLY A 423 -2.15 17.99 -2.41
N ALA A 424 -2.23 16.97 -3.28
CA ALA A 424 -3.08 16.94 -4.45
C ALA A 424 -4.45 16.30 -4.21
N ASP A 425 -4.61 15.49 -3.17
CA ASP A 425 -5.85 14.80 -2.87
C ASP A 425 -7.00 15.80 -2.66
N GLY A 426 -8.11 15.61 -3.39
CA GLY A 426 -9.27 16.50 -3.34
C GLY A 426 -9.91 16.62 -1.95
N THR A 427 -9.61 15.67 -1.05
CA THR A 427 -10.14 15.63 0.33
C THR A 427 -9.11 16.02 1.38
N ALA A 428 -7.82 15.80 1.11
CA ALA A 428 -6.73 16.18 2.01
C ALA A 428 -5.89 17.34 1.45
N GLY A 429 -6.01 17.63 0.16
CA GLY A 429 -5.18 18.59 -0.54
C GLY A 429 -5.45 20.04 -0.12
N ALA A 430 -4.42 20.68 0.41
CA ALA A 430 -4.49 22.07 0.84
C ALA A 430 -3.64 23.01 -0.04
N ASP A 431 -2.70 22.49 -0.83
CA ASP A 431 -1.73 23.28 -1.57
C ASP A 431 -1.35 22.65 -2.93
N LEU A 432 -2.21 22.81 -3.93
CA LEU A 432 -1.94 22.31 -5.29
C LEU A 432 -0.75 23.04 -5.95
N PRO A 433 -0.57 24.37 -5.83
CA PRO A 433 0.62 25.03 -6.39
C PRO A 433 1.93 24.54 -5.74
N GLY A 434 1.97 24.39 -4.42
CA GLY A 434 3.17 23.85 -3.74
C GLY A 434 3.44 22.40 -4.12
N THR A 435 2.38 21.61 -4.31
CA THR A 435 2.48 20.23 -4.82
C THR A 435 3.04 20.18 -6.24
N GLU A 436 2.61 21.07 -7.12
CA GLU A 436 3.14 21.20 -8.48
C GLU A 436 4.64 21.47 -8.46
N GLN A 437 5.08 22.46 -7.69
CA GLN A 437 6.49 22.81 -7.54
C GLN A 437 7.32 21.65 -6.97
N ARG A 438 6.76 20.90 -5.99
CA ARG A 438 7.41 19.71 -5.41
C ARG A 438 7.60 18.63 -6.47
N LEU A 439 6.57 18.31 -7.23
CA LEU A 439 6.62 17.29 -8.29
C LEU A 439 7.53 17.71 -9.45
N GLU A 440 7.55 18.98 -9.84
CA GLU A 440 8.51 19.50 -10.84
C GLU A 440 9.95 19.30 -10.37
N THR A 441 10.22 19.59 -9.09
CA THR A 441 11.54 19.39 -8.48
C THR A 441 11.94 17.91 -8.50
N LEU A 442 11.03 17.02 -8.12
CA LEU A 442 11.25 15.57 -8.14
C LEU A 442 11.49 15.05 -9.57
N ALA A 443 10.69 15.51 -10.54
CA ALA A 443 10.84 15.12 -11.94
C ALA A 443 12.20 15.58 -12.52
N GLY A 444 12.69 16.76 -12.09
CA GLY A 444 14.02 17.23 -12.44
C GLY A 444 15.16 16.37 -11.86
N GLN A 445 14.96 15.80 -10.66
CA GLN A 445 15.95 14.95 -9.98
C GLN A 445 15.85 13.48 -10.38
N ALA A 446 14.65 12.99 -10.68
CA ALA A 446 14.36 11.60 -11.04
C ALA A 446 13.50 11.52 -12.33
N PRO A 447 14.00 11.99 -13.49
CA PRO A 447 13.21 12.12 -14.71
C PRO A 447 12.72 10.79 -15.29
N GLY A 448 13.35 9.68 -14.94
CA GLY A 448 12.95 8.32 -15.32
C GLY A 448 12.05 7.61 -14.33
N ASN A 449 11.71 8.24 -13.19
CA ASN A 449 10.86 7.62 -12.20
C ASN A 449 9.38 7.72 -12.63
N ILE A 450 8.78 6.56 -12.87
CA ILE A 450 7.40 6.44 -13.39
C ILE A 450 6.40 6.97 -12.36
N SER A 451 6.59 6.68 -11.07
CA SER A 451 5.68 7.11 -10.01
C SER A 451 5.62 8.64 -9.90
N VAL A 452 6.74 9.34 -10.11
CA VAL A 452 6.78 10.81 -10.16
C VAL A 452 5.97 11.33 -11.34
N ARG A 453 6.12 10.73 -12.52
CA ARG A 453 5.37 11.12 -13.73
C ARG A 453 3.87 10.85 -13.60
N LEU A 454 3.49 9.72 -13.00
CA LEU A 454 2.09 9.41 -12.72
C LEU A 454 1.49 10.43 -11.74
N ALA A 455 2.20 10.74 -10.66
CA ALA A 455 1.74 11.76 -9.71
C ALA A 455 1.60 13.15 -10.35
N GLN A 456 2.48 13.53 -11.28
CA GLN A 456 2.33 14.76 -12.06
C GLN A 456 1.10 14.71 -12.97
N ALA A 457 0.86 13.59 -13.66
CA ALA A 457 -0.30 13.43 -14.53
C ALA A 457 -1.61 13.51 -13.75
N ASP A 458 -1.68 12.87 -12.58
CA ASP A 458 -2.84 12.94 -11.69
C ASP A 458 -3.05 14.35 -11.13
N LEU A 459 -1.97 15.05 -10.77
CA LEU A 459 -2.04 16.47 -10.40
C LEU A 459 -2.61 17.32 -11.54
N TYR A 460 -2.15 17.13 -12.78
CA TYR A 460 -2.68 17.89 -13.93
C TYR A 460 -4.17 17.67 -14.12
N ARG A 461 -4.68 16.44 -13.91
CA ARG A 461 -6.11 16.16 -13.91
C ARG A 461 -6.87 16.95 -12.83
N VAL A 462 -6.35 16.95 -11.59
CA VAL A 462 -6.92 17.72 -10.47
C VAL A 462 -6.90 19.23 -10.73
N ARG A 463 -5.90 19.70 -11.50
CA ARG A 463 -5.78 21.10 -11.95
C ARG A 463 -6.69 21.46 -13.15
N ASP A 464 -7.54 20.55 -13.60
CA ASP A 464 -8.36 20.69 -14.81
C ASP A 464 -7.52 20.78 -16.13
N TRP A 465 -6.36 20.11 -16.17
CA TRP A 465 -5.48 20.03 -17.36
C TRP A 465 -5.36 18.59 -17.92
N PRO A 466 -6.47 17.95 -18.33
CA PRO A 466 -6.44 16.55 -18.75
C PRO A 466 -5.64 16.30 -20.03
N ARG A 467 -5.51 17.29 -20.94
CA ARG A 467 -4.70 17.15 -22.16
C ARG A 467 -3.21 17.17 -21.85
N LEU A 468 -2.81 17.98 -20.86
CA LEU A 468 -1.42 18.00 -20.38
C LEU A 468 -1.09 16.67 -19.70
N SER A 469 -2.01 16.14 -18.87
CA SER A 469 -1.91 14.80 -18.30
C SER A 469 -1.74 13.72 -19.37
N GLU A 470 -2.59 13.72 -20.39
CA GLU A 470 -2.52 12.78 -21.52
C GLU A 470 -1.15 12.80 -22.20
N SER A 471 -0.63 13.99 -22.47
CA SER A 471 0.67 14.14 -23.11
C SER A 471 1.80 13.51 -22.30
N LEU A 472 1.80 13.76 -20.98
CA LEU A 472 2.76 13.17 -20.07
C LEU A 472 2.64 11.65 -19.96
N LEU A 473 1.41 11.13 -19.92
CA LEU A 473 1.16 9.68 -19.85
C LEU A 473 1.61 8.97 -21.14
N LYS A 474 1.40 9.57 -22.31
CA LYS A 474 1.91 9.04 -23.59
C LYS A 474 3.42 9.00 -23.67
N GLU A 475 4.11 10.01 -23.13
CA GLU A 475 5.57 9.98 -22.99
C GLU A 475 6.02 8.86 -22.06
N THR A 476 5.32 8.68 -20.93
CA THR A 476 5.65 7.69 -19.90
C THR A 476 5.43 6.25 -20.40
N GLU A 477 4.43 6.02 -21.25
CA GLU A 477 4.15 4.71 -21.85
C GLU A 477 5.34 4.14 -22.62
N SER A 478 6.15 5.00 -23.24
CA SER A 478 7.37 4.56 -23.93
C SER A 478 8.40 3.90 -23.01
N VAL A 479 8.39 4.22 -21.73
CA VAL A 479 9.32 3.72 -20.71
C VAL A 479 8.74 2.52 -19.95
N ALA A 480 7.44 2.51 -19.71
CA ALA A 480 6.74 1.49 -18.93
C ALA A 480 5.47 0.98 -19.64
N PRO A 481 5.60 0.40 -20.84
CA PRO A 481 4.44 -0.14 -21.53
C PRO A 481 3.79 -1.22 -20.67
N ARG A 482 2.46 -1.20 -20.56
CA ARG A 482 1.65 -2.14 -19.78
C ARG A 482 1.85 -2.07 -18.26
N ASP A 483 2.37 -0.96 -17.74
CA ASP A 483 2.29 -0.70 -16.29
C ASP A 483 0.83 -0.45 -15.89
N VAL A 484 0.33 -1.19 -14.88
CA VAL A 484 -1.09 -1.13 -14.50
C VAL A 484 -1.50 0.25 -13.98
N SER A 485 -0.63 0.94 -13.24
CA SER A 485 -0.93 2.26 -12.70
C SER A 485 -0.94 3.32 -13.80
N LEU A 486 -0.07 3.18 -14.80
CA LEU A 486 -0.08 4.01 -15.98
C LEU A 486 -1.38 3.83 -16.78
N GLU A 487 -1.78 2.59 -17.07
CA GLU A 487 -3.00 2.30 -17.85
C GLU A 487 -4.26 2.77 -17.09
N VAL A 488 -4.30 2.63 -15.78
CA VAL A 488 -5.39 3.19 -14.94
C VAL A 488 -5.42 4.72 -15.00
N SER A 489 -4.27 5.40 -14.89
CA SER A 489 -4.19 6.86 -15.01
C SER A 489 -4.57 7.34 -16.42
N GLN A 490 -4.19 6.60 -17.46
CA GLN A 490 -4.67 6.83 -18.84
C GLN A 490 -6.19 6.64 -18.94
N GLY A 491 -6.76 5.64 -18.28
CA GLY A 491 -8.21 5.40 -18.23
C GLY A 491 -8.96 6.57 -17.59
N HIS A 492 -8.52 7.05 -16.45
CA HIS A 492 -9.12 8.24 -15.82
C HIS A 492 -8.96 9.51 -16.66
N THR A 493 -7.80 9.68 -17.32
CA THR A 493 -7.59 10.81 -18.25
C THR A 493 -8.49 10.72 -19.48
N ALA A 494 -8.69 9.51 -20.04
CA ALA A 494 -9.62 9.26 -21.12
C ALA A 494 -11.07 9.60 -20.72
N GLN A 495 -11.47 9.27 -19.49
CA GLN A 495 -12.76 9.64 -18.93
C GLN A 495 -12.94 11.17 -18.85
N ASP A 496 -11.95 11.90 -18.32
CA ASP A 496 -11.97 13.36 -18.22
C ASP A 496 -12.04 14.01 -19.62
N LEU A 497 -11.37 13.41 -20.60
CA LEU A 497 -11.40 13.82 -22.00
C LEU A 497 -12.59 13.27 -22.80
N GLN A 498 -13.48 12.50 -22.20
CA GLN A 498 -14.63 11.85 -22.85
C GLN A 498 -14.23 10.93 -24.04
N GLU A 499 -13.08 10.27 -23.93
CA GLU A 499 -12.57 9.29 -24.90
C GLU A 499 -13.02 7.87 -24.50
N TRP A 500 -14.31 7.63 -24.59
CA TRP A 500 -14.98 6.43 -24.04
C TRP A 500 -14.42 5.11 -24.60
N ARG A 501 -14.09 5.03 -25.87
CA ARG A 501 -13.48 3.82 -26.49
C ARG A 501 -12.14 3.47 -25.90
N GLN A 502 -11.34 4.50 -25.59
CA GLN A 502 -10.05 4.30 -24.94
C GLN A 502 -10.26 3.85 -23.49
N LEU A 503 -11.20 4.49 -22.78
CA LEU A 503 -11.58 4.06 -21.43
C LEU A 503 -12.01 2.60 -21.39
N ASP A 504 -12.90 2.18 -22.31
CA ASP A 504 -13.39 0.80 -22.39
C ASP A 504 -12.25 -0.19 -22.65
N ALA A 505 -11.43 0.08 -23.66
CA ALA A 505 -10.33 -0.79 -24.03
C ALA A 505 -9.30 -0.95 -22.89
N LEU A 506 -8.93 0.14 -22.23
CA LEU A 506 -8.01 0.11 -21.09
C LEU A 506 -8.64 -0.60 -19.90
N THR A 507 -9.91 -0.31 -19.59
CA THR A 507 -10.59 -0.92 -18.44
C THR A 507 -10.74 -2.43 -18.61
N ASP A 508 -11.12 -2.90 -19.79
CA ASP A 508 -11.24 -4.33 -20.08
C ASP A 508 -9.90 -5.05 -19.94
N ASP A 509 -8.81 -4.47 -20.47
CA ASP A 509 -7.48 -5.07 -20.38
C ASP A 509 -6.99 -5.13 -18.91
N VAL A 510 -7.09 -4.03 -18.15
CA VAL A 510 -6.60 -4.04 -16.77
C VAL A 510 -7.45 -4.89 -15.83
N VAL A 511 -8.77 -4.99 -16.06
CA VAL A 511 -9.67 -5.85 -15.26
C VAL A 511 -9.37 -7.32 -15.52
N GLU A 512 -9.09 -7.72 -16.76
CA GLU A 512 -8.68 -9.11 -17.08
C GLU A 512 -7.37 -9.48 -16.38
N ARG A 513 -6.42 -8.54 -16.35
CA ARG A 513 -5.07 -8.77 -15.81
C ARG A 513 -4.99 -8.65 -14.29
N PHE A 514 -5.67 -7.68 -13.68
CA PHE A 514 -5.55 -7.31 -12.28
C PHE A 514 -6.91 -7.10 -11.58
N PRO A 515 -7.82 -8.10 -11.59
CA PRO A 515 -9.16 -7.95 -11.02
C PRO A 515 -9.16 -7.67 -9.51
N GLU A 516 -8.09 -8.01 -8.80
CA GLU A 516 -7.92 -7.77 -7.36
C GLU A 516 -7.43 -6.36 -7.03
N SER A 517 -6.91 -5.61 -8.01
CA SER A 517 -6.35 -4.27 -7.78
C SER A 517 -7.44 -3.24 -7.50
N ARG A 518 -7.29 -2.47 -6.41
CA ARG A 518 -8.26 -1.45 -5.99
C ARG A 518 -8.41 -0.33 -7.02
N GLN A 519 -7.31 0.15 -7.58
CA GLN A 519 -7.34 1.18 -8.62
C GLN A 519 -8.06 0.69 -9.89
N VAL A 520 -7.86 -0.57 -10.26
CA VAL A 520 -8.56 -1.20 -11.39
C VAL A 520 -10.06 -1.33 -11.11
N GLN A 521 -10.44 -1.79 -9.91
CA GLN A 521 -11.84 -1.88 -9.49
C GLN A 521 -12.51 -0.49 -9.45
N ARG A 522 -11.76 0.56 -9.08
CA ARG A 522 -12.26 1.94 -9.10
C ARG A 522 -12.54 2.40 -10.52
N LEU A 523 -11.59 2.24 -11.44
CA LEU A 523 -11.78 2.59 -12.86
C LEU A 523 -12.94 1.82 -13.48
N ALA A 524 -13.04 0.51 -13.20
CA ALA A 524 -14.14 -0.33 -13.66
C ALA A 524 -15.51 0.16 -13.14
N ARG A 525 -15.56 0.59 -11.87
CA ARG A 525 -16.78 1.15 -11.27
C ARG A 525 -17.17 2.49 -11.91
N GLU A 526 -16.21 3.35 -12.19
CA GLU A 526 -16.48 4.64 -12.85
C GLU A 526 -17.02 4.44 -14.28
N ARG A 527 -16.46 3.47 -15.04
CA ARG A 527 -17.02 3.07 -16.33
C ARG A 527 -18.44 2.51 -16.19
N GLU A 528 -18.66 1.60 -15.24
CA GLU A 528 -20.01 1.06 -14.99
C GLU A 528 -21.03 2.16 -14.71
N VAL A 529 -20.66 3.16 -13.90
CA VAL A 529 -21.52 4.30 -13.59
C VAL A 529 -21.78 5.17 -14.81
N HIS A 530 -20.79 5.34 -15.70
CA HIS A 530 -20.97 6.04 -16.99
C HIS A 530 -21.99 5.33 -17.87
N ASP A 531 -22.00 3.99 -17.88
CA ASP A 531 -22.88 3.16 -18.71
C ASP A 531 -24.32 3.03 -18.18
N MET A 532 -24.63 3.67 -17.04
CA MET A 532 -25.97 3.66 -16.46
C MET A 532 -26.91 4.66 -17.12
N ALA A 533 -28.24 4.38 -17.06
CA ALA A 533 -29.27 5.38 -17.28
C ALA A 533 -29.19 6.47 -16.21
N GLU A 534 -29.56 7.70 -16.55
CA GLU A 534 -29.44 8.83 -15.64
C GLU A 534 -30.74 9.63 -15.56
N LEU A 535 -31.27 9.76 -14.35
CA LEU A 535 -32.39 10.63 -14.03
C LEU A 535 -31.86 11.92 -13.40
N ARG A 536 -32.17 13.07 -14.01
CA ARG A 536 -31.93 14.42 -13.43
C ARG A 536 -33.24 15.06 -13.09
N VAL A 537 -33.35 15.59 -11.87
CA VAL A 537 -34.49 16.35 -11.40
C VAL A 537 -34.01 17.67 -10.82
N MET A 538 -34.58 18.76 -11.27
CA MET A 538 -34.37 20.09 -10.71
C MET A 538 -35.71 20.64 -10.25
N THR A 539 -35.79 21.17 -9.03
CA THR A 539 -36.99 21.80 -8.51
C THR A 539 -36.61 23.03 -7.72
N TYR A 540 -37.49 24.03 -7.76
CA TYR A 540 -37.35 25.23 -6.95
C TYR A 540 -38.71 25.71 -6.47
N GLY A 541 -38.70 26.42 -5.35
CA GLY A 541 -39.85 27.18 -4.85
C GLY A 541 -39.37 28.50 -4.25
N GLY A 542 -40.06 29.55 -4.58
CA GLY A 542 -39.73 30.90 -4.18
C GLY A 542 -40.90 31.64 -3.54
N LYS A 543 -40.55 32.70 -2.79
CA LYS A 543 -41.47 33.67 -2.27
C LYS A 543 -40.83 35.06 -2.21
N SER A 544 -41.39 35.99 -2.94
CA SER A 544 -40.95 37.38 -2.99
C SER A 544 -41.75 38.27 -2.03
N TYR A 545 -41.06 39.18 -1.38
CA TYR A 545 -41.61 40.15 -0.44
C TYR A 545 -41.13 41.54 -0.85
N GLY A 546 -42.01 42.51 -0.66
CA GLY A 546 -41.79 43.89 -1.01
C GLY A 546 -42.79 44.27 -2.10
N GLY A 547 -42.96 45.49 -2.37
CA GLY A 547 -43.96 45.92 -3.30
C GLY A 547 -43.91 47.37 -3.65
N GLY A 548 -43.51 47.64 -4.87
CA GLY A 548 -43.84 48.83 -5.59
C GLY A 548 -45.21 48.77 -6.24
N SER A 549 -45.46 49.71 -7.13
CA SER A 549 -46.71 49.86 -7.90
C SER A 549 -47.04 48.65 -8.78
N ASN A 550 -46.04 47.79 -9.05
CA ASN A 550 -46.14 46.59 -9.87
C ASN A 550 -46.29 45.29 -9.07
N GLY A 551 -46.35 45.32 -7.73
CA GLY A 551 -46.56 44.20 -6.84
C GLY A 551 -45.30 43.39 -6.54
N ALA A 552 -45.31 42.67 -5.39
CA ALA A 552 -44.24 41.78 -5.04
C ALA A 552 -44.09 40.71 -6.13
N GLY A 553 -42.83 40.39 -6.51
CA GLY A 553 -42.57 39.38 -7.48
C GLY A 553 -42.57 39.81 -8.95
N ALA A 554 -42.01 40.98 -9.22
CA ALA A 554 -41.94 41.53 -10.60
C ALA A 554 -41.36 40.56 -11.63
N VAL A 555 -40.42 39.73 -11.23
CA VAL A 555 -39.75 38.75 -12.13
C VAL A 555 -40.39 37.37 -12.05
N SER A 556 -40.51 36.80 -10.87
CA SER A 556 -40.89 35.37 -10.64
C SER A 556 -42.32 35.19 -10.11
N GLY A 557 -42.98 36.29 -9.68
CA GLY A 557 -44.24 36.29 -8.98
C GLY A 557 -44.06 36.33 -7.48
N SER A 558 -45.16 36.62 -6.74
CA SER A 558 -45.17 36.65 -5.27
C SER A 558 -44.86 35.29 -4.65
N ARG A 559 -45.15 34.23 -5.39
CA ARG A 559 -44.78 32.84 -5.13
C ARG A 559 -44.50 32.17 -6.48
N ASP A 560 -43.46 31.41 -6.53
CA ASP A 560 -43.13 30.61 -7.71
C ASP A 560 -42.74 29.20 -7.33
N PHE A 561 -42.92 28.27 -8.25
CA PHE A 561 -42.54 26.88 -8.13
C PHE A 561 -42.22 26.34 -9.51
N GLY A 562 -41.16 25.53 -9.60
CA GLY A 562 -40.83 24.82 -10.80
C GLY A 562 -40.22 23.44 -10.53
N ILE A 563 -40.49 22.52 -11.44
CA ILE A 563 -39.86 21.20 -11.47
C ILE A 563 -39.58 20.81 -12.92
N GLU A 564 -38.36 20.31 -13.15
CA GLU A 564 -38.00 19.68 -14.42
C GLU A 564 -37.34 18.34 -14.14
N SER A 565 -37.72 17.34 -14.92
CA SER A 565 -37.16 15.99 -14.84
C SER A 565 -36.74 15.55 -16.23
N ARG A 566 -35.49 15.06 -16.37
CA ARG A 566 -34.94 14.49 -17.61
C ARG A 566 -34.39 13.10 -17.32
N LEU A 567 -34.77 12.14 -18.16
CA LEU A 567 -34.29 10.75 -18.12
C LEU A 567 -33.45 10.50 -19.38
N TYR A 568 -32.17 10.18 -19.16
CA TYR A 568 -31.20 9.84 -20.21
C TYR A 568 -31.05 8.30 -20.27
N THR A 569 -30.96 7.79 -21.49
CA THR A 569 -30.59 6.39 -21.71
C THR A 569 -29.14 6.13 -21.33
N PRO A 570 -28.75 4.87 -21.11
CA PRO A 570 -27.35 4.47 -21.21
C PRO A 570 -26.72 4.99 -22.51
N PRO A 571 -25.40 5.17 -22.58
CA PRO A 571 -24.72 5.56 -23.80
C PRO A 571 -25.00 4.59 -24.95
N ILE A 572 -25.28 5.11 -26.11
CA ILE A 572 -25.50 4.38 -27.37
C ILE A 572 -24.29 4.65 -28.28
N ALA A 573 -23.60 3.59 -28.72
CA ALA A 573 -22.39 3.73 -29.51
C ALA A 573 -21.37 4.68 -28.82
N GLU A 574 -21.26 4.58 -27.46
CA GLU A 574 -20.35 5.28 -26.58
C GLU A 574 -20.61 6.79 -26.42
N ASP A 575 -20.93 7.51 -27.51
CA ASP A 575 -21.01 8.97 -27.54
C ASP A 575 -22.43 9.54 -27.38
N TRP A 576 -23.47 8.76 -27.68
CA TRP A 576 -24.81 9.24 -27.81
C TRP A 576 -25.72 8.84 -26.68
N ARG A 577 -26.58 9.72 -26.24
CA ARG A 577 -27.70 9.44 -25.32
C ARG A 577 -28.98 10.02 -25.87
N LEU A 578 -30.08 9.28 -25.79
CA LEU A 578 -31.40 9.82 -25.95
C LEU A 578 -31.93 10.26 -24.61
N PHE A 579 -32.71 11.31 -24.60
CA PHE A 579 -33.38 11.73 -23.37
C PHE A 579 -34.84 12.15 -23.62
N GLY A 580 -35.63 11.98 -22.59
CA GLY A 580 -36.97 12.52 -22.48
C GLY A 580 -37.17 13.23 -21.19
N GLY A 581 -37.97 14.27 -21.16
CA GLY A 581 -38.21 15.06 -19.96
C GLY A 581 -39.60 15.68 -19.92
N ILE A 582 -39.94 16.11 -18.71
CA ILE A 582 -41.16 16.86 -18.41
C ILE A 582 -40.82 18.03 -17.49
N GLY A 583 -41.51 19.13 -17.68
CA GLY A 583 -41.32 20.27 -16.83
C GLY A 583 -42.65 20.95 -16.50
N TYR A 584 -42.66 21.63 -15.36
CA TYR A 584 -43.76 22.45 -14.90
C TYR A 584 -43.25 23.66 -14.15
N ALA A 585 -43.80 24.80 -14.44
CA ALA A 585 -43.54 26.03 -13.67
C ALA A 585 -44.86 26.77 -13.39
N MET A 586 -44.94 27.43 -12.24
CA MET A 586 -46.02 28.33 -11.88
C MET A 586 -45.49 29.58 -11.20
N GLY A 587 -46.19 30.70 -11.38
CA GLY A 587 -45.96 31.97 -10.69
C GLY A 587 -47.27 32.67 -10.40
N ASP A 588 -47.35 33.29 -9.22
CA ASP A 588 -48.51 34.04 -8.74
C ASP A 588 -48.24 35.54 -8.93
N PHE A 589 -48.80 36.11 -9.96
CA PHE A 589 -48.65 37.50 -10.35
C PHE A 589 -49.88 38.32 -10.00
N SER A 590 -49.81 39.63 -10.05
CA SER A 590 -50.95 40.54 -9.81
C SER A 590 -52.13 40.30 -10.76
N GLU A 591 -51.86 39.89 -11.98
CA GLU A 591 -52.84 39.59 -13.02
C GLU A 591 -53.39 38.15 -12.96
N GLY A 592 -52.88 37.30 -12.06
CA GLY A 592 -53.27 35.90 -11.86
C GLY A 592 -52.13 34.90 -11.90
N ILE A 593 -52.48 33.63 -11.71
CA ILE A 593 -51.49 32.55 -11.66
C ILE A 593 -51.15 32.11 -13.07
N GLY A 594 -49.84 32.28 -13.46
CA GLY A 594 -49.31 31.73 -14.68
C GLY A 594 -48.87 30.28 -14.47
N HIS A 595 -49.11 29.46 -15.50
CA HIS A 595 -48.66 28.05 -15.53
C HIS A 595 -47.95 27.77 -16.84
N HIS A 596 -46.89 27.00 -16.78
CA HIS A 596 -46.16 26.50 -17.97
C HIS A 596 -45.84 25.05 -17.78
N ARG A 597 -46.25 24.21 -18.76
CA ARG A 597 -45.94 22.78 -18.82
C ARG A 597 -45.21 22.52 -20.13
N TRP A 598 -44.22 21.66 -20.08
CA TRP A 598 -43.54 21.25 -21.28
C TRP A 598 -43.10 19.79 -21.18
N GLN A 599 -42.95 19.19 -22.36
CA GLN A 599 -42.40 17.86 -22.57
C GLN A 599 -41.29 18.00 -23.57
N VAL A 600 -40.19 17.30 -23.37
CA VAL A 600 -39.02 17.33 -24.27
C VAL A 600 -38.62 15.93 -24.69
N LEU A 601 -38.14 15.80 -25.91
CA LEU A 601 -37.42 14.66 -26.41
C LEU A 601 -36.17 15.17 -27.10
N GLY A 602 -35.02 14.54 -26.83
CA GLY A 602 -33.77 15.03 -27.40
C GLY A 602 -32.69 13.96 -27.48
N VAL A 603 -31.57 14.40 -27.99
CA VAL A 603 -30.37 13.63 -28.20
C VAL A 603 -29.19 14.44 -27.69
N GLU A 604 -28.32 13.78 -26.98
CA GLU A 604 -27.04 14.32 -26.52
C GLU A 604 -25.90 13.53 -27.16
N ARG A 605 -24.85 14.23 -27.58
CA ARG A 605 -23.60 13.64 -28.01
C ARG A 605 -22.43 14.26 -27.26
N ARG A 606 -21.60 13.42 -26.62
CA ARG A 606 -20.40 13.85 -25.91
C ARG A 606 -19.18 13.19 -26.49
N THR A 607 -18.24 13.99 -26.92
CA THR A 607 -16.93 13.56 -27.43
C THR A 607 -15.84 14.41 -26.81
N ARG A 608 -14.60 14.05 -27.01
CA ARG A 608 -13.40 14.71 -26.48
C ARG A 608 -13.46 16.24 -26.44
N ASP A 609 -13.89 16.84 -27.54
CA ASP A 609 -13.83 18.29 -27.70
C ASP A 609 -15.20 18.95 -27.78
N MET A 610 -16.29 18.15 -27.73
CA MET A 610 -17.60 18.68 -28.08
C MET A 610 -18.71 17.99 -27.29
N THR A 611 -19.58 18.83 -26.73
CA THR A 611 -20.91 18.43 -26.27
C THR A 611 -21.97 19.07 -27.16
N LEU A 612 -22.79 18.27 -27.81
CA LEU A 612 -23.92 18.69 -28.64
C LEU A 612 -25.20 18.14 -28.00
N GLU A 613 -26.20 19.01 -27.85
CA GLU A 613 -27.54 18.61 -27.42
C GLU A 613 -28.56 19.20 -28.39
N ALA A 614 -29.51 18.41 -28.83
CA ALA A 614 -30.62 18.84 -29.67
C ALA A 614 -31.93 18.28 -29.12
N GLU A 615 -32.94 19.14 -28.96
CA GLU A 615 -34.25 18.76 -28.42
C GLU A 615 -35.39 19.39 -29.14
N VAL A 616 -36.52 18.70 -29.15
CA VAL A 616 -37.82 19.22 -29.52
C VAL A 616 -38.73 19.18 -28.32
N SER A 617 -39.58 20.17 -28.15
CA SER A 617 -40.44 20.33 -26.98
C SER A 617 -41.86 20.69 -27.39
N ASN A 618 -42.79 20.32 -26.54
CA ASN A 618 -44.18 20.77 -26.62
C ASN A 618 -44.52 21.58 -25.34
N HIS A 619 -45.01 22.81 -25.48
CA HIS A 619 -45.26 23.73 -24.42
C HIS A 619 -46.76 24.06 -24.34
N SER A 620 -47.27 24.14 -23.10
CA SER A 620 -48.66 24.50 -22.82
C SER A 620 -48.68 25.49 -21.67
N TYR A 621 -49.16 26.72 -21.92
CA TYR A 621 -49.21 27.82 -20.96
C TYR A 621 -50.53 28.65 -21.00
N GLY A 622 -51.63 27.96 -21.38
CA GLY A 622 -52.96 28.56 -21.38
C GLY A 622 -53.47 29.02 -22.76
N TYR A 623 -52.58 29.09 -23.75
CA TYR A 623 -52.93 29.59 -25.12
C TYR A 623 -52.76 28.49 -26.18
N GLY A 624 -53.08 27.26 -25.82
CA GLY A 624 -52.89 26.08 -26.70
C GLY A 624 -51.49 25.51 -26.59
N ASP A 625 -51.29 24.37 -27.30
CA ASP A 625 -50.01 23.71 -27.34
C ASP A 625 -49.12 24.31 -28.44
N LYS A 626 -47.86 24.58 -28.11
CA LYS A 626 -46.89 25.16 -29.07
C LYS A 626 -45.62 24.32 -29.08
N THR A 627 -45.09 24.09 -30.30
CA THR A 627 -43.88 23.32 -30.46
C THR A 627 -42.64 24.22 -30.35
N GLY A 628 -41.66 23.82 -29.54
CA GLY A 628 -40.33 24.43 -29.43
C GLY A 628 -39.23 23.51 -29.88
N ALA A 629 -38.04 24.06 -30.09
CA ALA A 629 -36.80 23.32 -30.40
C ALA A 629 -35.58 24.05 -29.85
N ARG A 630 -34.58 23.28 -29.44
CA ARG A 630 -33.31 23.88 -28.98
C ARG A 630 -32.15 23.02 -29.52
N VAL A 631 -31.10 23.74 -29.91
CA VAL A 631 -29.80 23.11 -30.23
C VAL A 631 -28.73 23.86 -29.43
N SER A 632 -27.89 23.14 -28.71
CA SER A 632 -26.74 23.70 -27.97
C SER A 632 -25.45 22.97 -28.33
N LEU A 633 -24.36 23.72 -28.37
CA LEU A 633 -23.03 23.25 -28.67
C LEU A 633 -22.06 23.89 -27.67
N ALA A 634 -21.22 23.06 -27.08
CA ALA A 634 -20.03 23.51 -26.35
C ALA A 634 -18.80 22.82 -26.93
N ARG A 635 -17.69 23.55 -27.10
CA ARG A 635 -16.45 23.00 -27.65
C ARG A 635 -15.25 23.47 -26.85
N ASP A 636 -14.42 22.50 -26.44
CA ASP A 636 -13.13 22.74 -25.79
C ASP A 636 -12.04 22.94 -26.85
N ILE A 637 -11.30 24.03 -26.76
CA ILE A 637 -10.15 24.34 -27.63
C ILE A 637 -8.91 23.63 -27.06
N ASP A 638 -8.71 23.82 -25.75
CA ASP A 638 -7.61 23.27 -24.99
C ASP A 638 -8.07 23.09 -23.51
N ASP A 639 -7.14 22.89 -22.57
CA ASP A 639 -7.45 22.78 -21.14
C ASP A 639 -7.97 24.10 -20.53
N HIS A 640 -7.76 25.22 -21.21
CA HIS A 640 -8.08 26.56 -20.71
C HIS A 640 -9.31 27.19 -21.34
N TRP A 641 -9.53 26.99 -22.64
CA TRP A 641 -10.53 27.71 -23.40
C TRP A 641 -11.67 26.80 -23.87
N GLN A 642 -12.89 27.22 -23.60
CA GLN A 642 -14.12 26.63 -24.14
C GLN A 642 -15.02 27.74 -24.69
N TYR A 643 -15.65 27.47 -25.81
CA TYR A 643 -16.70 28.32 -26.33
C TYR A 643 -17.95 27.50 -26.67
N GLY A 644 -19.05 28.16 -26.76
CA GLY A 644 -20.29 27.50 -27.12
C GLY A 644 -21.45 28.44 -27.27
N GLY A 645 -22.63 27.86 -27.49
CA GLY A 645 -23.87 28.61 -27.63
C GLY A 645 -25.08 27.71 -27.81
N SER A 646 -26.25 28.36 -27.83
CA SER A 646 -27.50 27.69 -28.13
C SER A 646 -28.36 28.55 -29.09
N LEU A 647 -29.28 27.88 -29.77
CA LEU A 647 -30.38 28.49 -30.50
C LEU A 647 -31.69 27.86 -30.03
N ASP A 648 -32.62 28.72 -29.62
CA ASP A 648 -33.87 28.34 -29.00
C ASP A 648 -35.05 28.92 -29.81
N TYR A 649 -35.87 28.03 -30.33
CA TYR A 649 -37.17 28.37 -30.90
C TYR A 649 -38.27 28.07 -29.87
N LEU A 650 -39.06 29.05 -29.48
CA LEU A 650 -39.96 28.98 -28.31
C LEU A 650 -39.22 28.58 -27.02
N SER A 651 -38.38 29.49 -26.57
CA SER A 651 -37.46 29.23 -25.44
C SER A 651 -38.22 28.91 -24.15
N ALA A 652 -37.86 27.80 -23.49
CA ALA A 652 -38.36 27.43 -22.17
C ALA A 652 -37.98 28.48 -21.10
N ASN A 653 -36.93 29.28 -21.36
CA ASN A 653 -36.49 30.38 -20.47
C ASN A 653 -37.27 31.67 -20.63
N THR A 654 -38.34 31.70 -21.47
CA THR A 654 -39.22 32.87 -21.58
C THR A 654 -39.82 33.16 -20.18
N PRO A 655 -39.80 34.41 -19.70
CA PRO A 655 -40.38 34.74 -18.41
C PRO A 655 -41.83 34.26 -18.32
N LEU A 656 -42.16 33.55 -17.22
CA LEU A 656 -43.47 32.96 -17.04
C LEU A 656 -44.60 34.02 -17.12
N ARG A 657 -44.32 35.25 -16.63
CA ARG A 657 -45.25 36.38 -16.71
C ARG A 657 -45.52 36.81 -18.17
N ALA A 658 -44.49 36.69 -19.05
CA ALA A 658 -44.68 36.90 -20.48
C ALA A 658 -45.56 35.82 -21.12
N LEU A 659 -45.28 34.54 -20.80
CA LEU A 659 -46.10 33.41 -21.26
C LEU A 659 -47.57 33.53 -20.78
N ASN A 660 -47.78 34.03 -19.54
CA ASN A 660 -49.13 34.28 -19.01
C ASN A 660 -49.91 35.34 -19.78
N SER A 661 -49.20 36.13 -20.58
CA SER A 661 -49.75 37.16 -21.47
C SER A 661 -49.70 36.76 -22.98
N ASP A 662 -49.55 35.49 -23.31
CA ASP A 662 -49.34 34.92 -24.65
C ASP A 662 -48.11 35.46 -25.40
N ILE A 663 -47.10 35.93 -24.65
CA ILE A 663 -45.84 36.42 -25.20
C ILE A 663 -44.82 35.33 -25.08
N SER A 664 -44.30 34.86 -26.22
CA SER A 664 -43.21 33.85 -26.28
C SER A 664 -41.95 34.51 -26.80
N ALA A 665 -40.81 33.86 -26.58
CA ALA A 665 -39.53 34.36 -27.08
C ALA A 665 -38.76 33.28 -27.85
N ASN A 666 -38.09 33.71 -28.91
CA ASN A 666 -37.00 32.93 -29.52
C ASN A 666 -35.68 33.57 -29.11
N GLY A 667 -34.68 32.75 -28.94
CA GLY A 667 -33.42 33.30 -28.44
C GLY A 667 -32.21 32.47 -28.83
N GLY A 668 -31.13 32.85 -28.28
CA GLY A 668 -29.89 32.09 -28.38
C GLY A 668 -28.92 32.53 -27.29
N SER A 669 -27.84 31.84 -27.21
CA SER A 669 -26.73 32.23 -26.33
C SER A 669 -25.40 31.94 -26.99
N ALA A 670 -24.39 32.72 -26.64
CA ALA A 670 -22.99 32.42 -26.96
C ALA A 670 -22.16 32.66 -25.69
N PHE A 671 -21.20 31.80 -25.45
CA PHE A 671 -20.31 32.00 -24.32
C PHE A 671 -18.84 31.72 -24.68
N LEU A 672 -17.97 32.37 -23.95
CA LEU A 672 -16.53 32.09 -23.90
C LEU A 672 -16.13 31.90 -22.46
N ARG A 673 -15.52 30.75 -22.15
CA ARG A 673 -15.00 30.43 -20.83
C ARG A 673 -13.48 30.31 -20.89
N TRP A 674 -12.81 30.95 -19.97
CA TRP A 674 -11.39 30.76 -19.70
C TRP A 674 -11.19 30.23 -18.30
N ARG A 675 -10.44 29.15 -18.19
CA ARG A 675 -10.09 28.50 -16.93
C ARG A 675 -8.57 28.38 -16.87
N ALA A 676 -7.93 29.01 -15.89
CA ALA A 676 -6.49 28.85 -15.68
C ALA A 676 -6.19 27.51 -15.03
N ASN A 677 -7.00 27.13 -14.04
CA ASN A 677 -6.95 25.89 -13.28
C ASN A 677 -8.24 25.70 -12.46
N GLU A 678 -8.28 24.72 -11.59
CA GLU A 678 -9.39 24.42 -10.68
C GLU A 678 -9.83 25.58 -9.78
N SER A 679 -8.97 26.57 -9.55
CA SER A 679 -9.22 27.70 -8.65
C SER A 679 -9.67 28.95 -9.36
N ARG A 680 -9.33 29.12 -10.65
CA ARG A 680 -9.55 30.36 -11.37
C ARG A 680 -10.28 30.15 -12.68
N GLU A 681 -11.51 30.70 -12.78
CA GLU A 681 -12.33 30.62 -13.98
C GLU A 681 -13.05 31.95 -14.24
N TRP A 682 -13.15 32.32 -15.51
CA TRP A 682 -13.95 33.46 -16.02
C TRP A 682 -14.80 33.01 -17.18
N LYS A 683 -16.09 33.45 -17.20
CA LYS A 683 -17.02 33.12 -18.27
C LYS A 683 -17.79 34.36 -18.66
N LEU A 684 -17.78 34.68 -19.94
CA LEU A 684 -18.63 35.69 -20.55
C LEU A 684 -19.72 35.00 -21.35
N SER A 685 -20.99 35.33 -21.07
CA SER A 685 -22.17 34.85 -21.81
C SER A 685 -22.93 36.03 -22.38
N LEU A 686 -23.40 35.89 -23.64
CA LEU A 686 -24.25 36.85 -24.34
C LEU A 686 -25.52 36.12 -24.78
N SER A 687 -26.71 36.71 -24.48
CA SER A 687 -28.00 36.04 -24.69
C SER A 687 -28.99 36.99 -25.37
N PRO A 688 -29.04 37.08 -26.70
CA PRO A 688 -30.10 37.80 -27.42
C PRO A 688 -31.42 37.04 -27.40
N SER A 689 -32.53 37.73 -27.28
CA SER A 689 -33.90 37.19 -27.34
C SER A 689 -34.82 38.13 -28.07
N HIS A 690 -35.71 37.54 -28.89
CA HIS A 690 -36.75 38.27 -29.61
C HIS A 690 -38.12 37.75 -29.15
N PHE A 691 -38.90 38.64 -28.57
CA PHE A 691 -40.23 38.35 -28.05
C PHE A 691 -41.33 38.57 -29.12
N SER A 692 -42.41 37.83 -28.99
CA SER A 692 -43.55 37.96 -29.95
C SER A 692 -44.31 39.26 -29.90
N ASP A 693 -44.12 40.07 -28.84
CA ASP A 693 -44.62 41.46 -28.71
C ASP A 693 -43.74 42.49 -29.44
N GLY A 694 -42.59 42.05 -29.97
CA GLY A 694 -41.64 42.89 -30.72
C GLY A 694 -40.47 43.37 -29.86
N ASN A 695 -40.39 43.08 -28.57
CA ASN A 695 -39.26 43.40 -27.74
C ASN A 695 -38.01 42.57 -28.18
N ASN A 696 -36.89 43.24 -28.26
CA ASN A 696 -35.56 42.59 -28.39
C ASN A 696 -34.81 42.85 -27.09
N ARG A 697 -34.48 41.75 -26.42
CA ARG A 697 -33.66 41.76 -25.23
C ARG A 697 -32.25 41.27 -25.55
N PHE A 698 -31.24 41.98 -25.07
CA PHE A 698 -29.87 41.59 -25.11
C PHE A 698 -29.32 41.54 -23.68
N GLU A 699 -28.82 40.35 -23.25
CA GLU A 699 -28.24 40.15 -21.95
C GLU A 699 -26.76 39.79 -22.08
N ALA A 700 -25.93 40.37 -21.19
CA ALA A 700 -24.51 40.00 -21.04
C ALA A 700 -24.25 39.64 -19.59
N LEU A 701 -23.58 38.51 -19.37
CA LEU A 701 -23.23 38.05 -18.02
C LEU A 701 -21.76 37.68 -18.00
N LEU A 702 -20.98 38.36 -17.16
CA LEU A 702 -19.61 37.99 -16.84
C LEU A 702 -19.59 37.38 -15.44
N THR A 703 -19.10 36.15 -15.32
CA THR A 703 -18.86 35.50 -14.02
C THR A 703 -17.38 35.21 -13.85
N GLY A 704 -16.87 35.43 -12.66
CA GLY A 704 -15.48 35.11 -12.30
C GLY A 704 -15.41 34.40 -10.95
N ARG A 705 -14.47 33.45 -10.81
CA ARG A 705 -14.18 32.77 -9.55
C ARG A 705 -12.69 32.71 -9.33
N GLU A 706 -12.25 32.98 -8.08
CA GLU A 706 -10.87 32.88 -7.63
C GLU A 706 -10.84 32.17 -6.29
N GLY A 707 -10.20 31.00 -6.20
CA GLY A 707 -9.94 30.29 -4.95
C GLY A 707 -8.84 30.97 -4.15
N VAL A 708 -9.15 31.39 -2.92
CA VAL A 708 -8.21 32.16 -2.08
C VAL A 708 -7.72 31.41 -0.87
N TYR A 709 -8.43 30.37 -0.45
CA TYR A 709 -8.03 29.53 0.67
C TYR A 709 -8.49 28.09 0.43
N ARG A 710 -7.61 27.12 0.73
CA ARG A 710 -7.92 25.71 0.70
C ARG A 710 -7.30 25.00 1.91
N SER A 711 -8.07 24.12 2.49
CA SER A 711 -7.66 23.17 3.52
C SER A 711 -8.43 21.86 3.30
N PRO A 712 -8.08 20.76 3.97
CA PRO A 712 -8.76 19.48 3.78
C PRO A 712 -10.28 19.52 3.89
N LYS A 713 -10.81 20.40 4.73
CA LYS A 713 -12.26 20.48 4.95
C LYS A 713 -12.91 21.79 4.51
N VAL A 714 -12.12 22.86 4.28
CA VAL A 714 -12.67 24.20 4.00
C VAL A 714 -12.00 24.79 2.76
N GLN A 715 -12.82 25.27 1.84
CA GLN A 715 -12.40 26.02 0.66
C GLN A 715 -13.13 27.36 0.64
N VAL A 716 -12.42 28.42 0.31
CA VAL A 716 -12.96 29.77 0.20
C VAL A 716 -12.69 30.35 -1.18
N ASP A 717 -13.74 30.71 -1.89
CA ASP A 717 -13.67 31.31 -3.21
C ASP A 717 -14.21 32.74 -3.17
N LEU A 718 -13.57 33.66 -3.87
CA LEU A 718 -14.09 34.96 -4.23
C LEU A 718 -14.78 34.85 -5.59
N GLY A 719 -15.98 35.37 -5.69
CA GLY A 719 -16.75 35.40 -6.92
C GLY A 719 -17.01 36.85 -7.34
N LEU A 720 -17.21 37.04 -8.63
CA LEU A 720 -17.73 38.29 -9.19
C LEU A 720 -18.76 37.96 -10.26
N GLU A 721 -19.93 38.58 -10.16
CA GLU A 721 -20.96 38.55 -11.17
C GLU A 721 -21.24 39.96 -11.67
N VAL A 722 -21.13 40.16 -13.00
CA VAL A 722 -21.51 41.42 -13.65
C VAL A 722 -22.53 41.10 -14.73
N GLY A 723 -23.76 41.50 -14.49
CA GLY A 723 -24.89 41.35 -15.41
C GLY A 723 -25.30 42.67 -16.00
N ALA A 724 -25.62 42.70 -17.27
CA ALA A 724 -26.19 43.85 -17.96
C ALA A 724 -27.26 43.40 -18.93
N SER A 725 -28.36 44.15 -19.01
CA SER A 725 -29.40 43.92 -20.03
C SER A 725 -29.83 45.19 -20.70
N HIS A 726 -30.40 45.05 -21.90
CA HIS A 726 -31.02 46.11 -22.68
C HIS A 726 -32.25 45.58 -23.42
N ASN A 727 -33.32 46.31 -23.34
CA ASN A 727 -34.59 45.98 -23.99
C ASN A 727 -35.04 47.13 -24.92
N THR A 728 -35.75 46.80 -26.00
CA THR A 728 -36.21 47.77 -26.99
C THR A 728 -37.61 48.29 -26.73
N LEU A 729 -38.42 47.61 -25.90
CA LEU A 729 -39.73 48.06 -25.44
C LEU A 729 -39.70 48.31 -23.93
N GLU A 730 -40.47 49.28 -23.45
CA GLU A 730 -40.57 49.67 -22.03
C GLU A 730 -41.84 49.14 -21.39
N ASP A 731 -43.01 49.33 -21.95
CA ASP A 731 -44.30 48.92 -21.37
C ASP A 731 -44.67 47.46 -21.75
N THR A 732 -44.16 46.49 -21.05
CA THR A 732 -44.50 45.08 -21.21
C THR A 732 -45.14 44.49 -19.94
N PRO A 733 -45.95 43.43 -20.03
CA PRO A 733 -46.58 42.80 -18.87
C PRO A 733 -45.54 42.02 -17.98
N TYR A 734 -44.28 41.93 -18.41
CA TYR A 734 -43.21 41.27 -17.71
C TYR A 734 -42.07 42.24 -17.41
N TYR A 735 -41.25 41.95 -16.42
CA TYR A 735 -40.11 42.79 -16.03
C TYR A 735 -39.17 43.02 -17.23
N ASN A 736 -38.96 44.26 -17.56
CA ASN A 736 -38.35 44.63 -18.84
C ASN A 736 -37.68 46.03 -18.74
N PRO A 737 -36.60 46.18 -17.96
CA PRO A 737 -35.90 47.49 -17.84
C PRO A 737 -35.29 47.87 -19.20
N GLU A 738 -35.36 49.16 -19.58
CA GLU A 738 -34.71 49.66 -20.81
C GLU A 738 -33.23 49.31 -20.83
N ALA A 739 -32.53 49.50 -19.71
CA ALA A 739 -31.16 49.03 -19.51
C ALA A 739 -30.88 48.87 -18.03
N ASP A 740 -30.18 47.81 -17.66
CA ASP A 740 -29.73 47.59 -16.30
C ASP A 740 -28.26 47.12 -16.23
N LEU A 741 -27.65 47.30 -15.05
CA LEU A 741 -26.31 46.82 -14.72
C LEU A 741 -26.30 46.34 -13.25
N SER A 742 -25.93 45.09 -13.05
CA SER A 742 -25.71 44.50 -11.73
C SER A 742 -24.21 44.17 -11.54
N VAL A 743 -23.66 44.52 -10.41
CA VAL A 743 -22.30 44.12 -10.02
C VAL A 743 -22.36 43.49 -8.63
N LEU A 744 -22.08 42.23 -8.49
CA LEU A 744 -22.23 41.47 -7.26
C LEU A 744 -20.94 40.63 -6.98
N PRO A 745 -20.00 41.19 -6.23
CA PRO A 745 -18.94 40.38 -5.63
C PRO A 745 -19.52 39.47 -4.52
N THR A 746 -18.98 38.26 -4.44
CA THR A 746 -19.41 37.23 -3.48
C THR A 746 -18.21 36.56 -2.81
N VAL A 747 -18.46 36.02 -1.63
CA VAL A 747 -17.56 35.09 -0.94
C VAL A 747 -18.32 33.79 -0.73
N THR A 748 -17.74 32.70 -1.15
CA THR A 748 -18.30 31.35 -0.99
C THR A 748 -17.37 30.50 -0.11
N VAL A 749 -17.92 29.87 0.92
CA VAL A 749 -17.23 28.96 1.81
C VAL A 749 -17.85 27.59 1.64
N ASN A 750 -17.05 26.64 1.11
CA ASN A 750 -17.42 25.24 1.02
C ASN A 750 -16.79 24.48 2.19
N HIS A 751 -17.58 23.68 2.90
CA HIS A 751 -17.13 22.90 4.05
C HIS A 751 -17.57 21.46 3.91
N VAL A 752 -16.59 20.53 3.90
CA VAL A 752 -16.82 19.08 3.89
C VAL A 752 -17.17 18.64 5.30
N LEU A 753 -18.38 18.13 5.49
CA LEU A 753 -18.88 17.60 6.75
C LEU A 753 -18.49 16.14 6.95
N TYR A 754 -18.54 15.37 5.86
CA TYR A 754 -18.25 13.93 5.82
C TYR A 754 -17.67 13.56 4.46
N HIS A 755 -16.62 12.75 4.46
CA HIS A 755 -16.07 12.13 3.25
C HIS A 755 -15.50 10.77 3.57
N ARG A 756 -16.01 9.73 2.90
CA ARG A 756 -15.51 8.37 3.04
C ARG A 756 -15.70 7.62 1.74
N TYR A 757 -14.62 7.24 1.09
CA TYR A 757 -14.62 6.60 -0.23
C TYR A 757 -15.44 7.43 -1.26
N GLN A 758 -16.54 6.88 -1.77
CA GLN A 758 -17.42 7.50 -2.76
C GLN A 758 -18.67 8.15 -2.13
N THR A 759 -18.65 8.39 -0.84
CA THR A 759 -19.73 9.07 -0.13
C THR A 759 -19.22 10.38 0.44
N SER A 760 -19.90 11.48 0.12
CA SER A 760 -19.55 12.78 0.66
C SER A 760 -20.79 13.55 1.09
N TRP A 761 -20.61 14.41 2.10
CA TRP A 761 -21.59 15.38 2.54
C TRP A 761 -20.90 16.70 2.79
N SER A 762 -21.36 17.74 2.11
CA SER A 762 -20.81 19.09 2.20
C SER A 762 -21.87 20.13 2.45
N GLN A 763 -21.44 21.25 2.97
CA GLN A 763 -22.26 22.46 3.09
C GLN A 763 -21.55 23.66 2.46
N GLN A 764 -22.34 24.62 2.00
CA GLN A 764 -21.87 25.82 1.36
C GLN A 764 -22.54 27.03 1.99
N PHE A 765 -21.76 28.06 2.28
CA PHE A 765 -22.24 29.40 2.68
C PHE A 765 -21.78 30.39 1.62
N GLN A 766 -22.68 31.24 1.17
CA GLN A 766 -22.33 32.31 0.25
C GLN A 766 -22.91 33.63 0.74
N ALA A 767 -22.11 34.68 0.67
CA ALA A 767 -22.54 36.05 0.95
C ALA A 767 -22.06 36.98 -0.16
N GLY A 768 -22.91 37.90 -0.55
CA GLY A 768 -22.58 38.89 -1.58
C GLY A 768 -23.19 40.26 -1.23
N ALA A 769 -22.50 41.33 -1.61
CA ALA A 769 -22.98 42.70 -1.49
C ALA A 769 -22.52 43.50 -2.72
N GLY A 770 -23.44 44.10 -3.39
CA GLY A 770 -23.17 44.77 -4.66
C GLY A 770 -24.11 45.91 -4.96
N THR A 771 -24.23 46.24 -6.23
CA THR A 771 -25.06 47.34 -6.72
C THR A 771 -25.88 46.90 -7.93
N TYR A 772 -27.05 47.44 -8.03
CA TYR A 772 -27.94 47.33 -9.19
C TYR A 772 -28.32 48.73 -9.65
N SER A 773 -28.13 49.01 -10.90
CA SER A 773 -28.46 50.26 -11.57
C SER A 773 -29.43 49.97 -12.70
N GLU A 774 -30.52 50.70 -12.73
CA GLU A 774 -31.57 50.60 -13.75
C GLU A 774 -31.82 51.97 -14.35
N ARG A 775 -31.98 52.01 -15.65
CA ARG A 775 -32.24 53.28 -16.36
C ARG A 775 -33.58 53.87 -15.90
N GLY A 776 -33.59 55.13 -15.56
CA GLY A 776 -34.75 55.82 -15.03
C GLY A 776 -34.87 55.77 -13.49
N TYR A 777 -34.07 54.95 -12.82
CA TYR A 777 -34.07 54.79 -11.38
C TYR A 777 -32.70 55.05 -10.75
N SER A 778 -32.72 55.28 -9.42
CA SER A 778 -31.47 55.46 -8.67
C SER A 778 -30.77 54.09 -8.45
N THR A 779 -29.42 54.08 -8.54
CA THR A 779 -28.64 52.89 -8.17
C THR A 779 -28.94 52.47 -6.72
N GLY A 780 -29.23 51.20 -6.54
CA GLY A 780 -29.51 50.60 -5.24
C GLY A 780 -28.54 49.47 -4.87
N ALA A 781 -28.44 49.20 -3.58
CA ALA A 781 -27.59 48.11 -3.10
C ALA A 781 -28.26 46.75 -3.35
N VAL A 782 -27.45 45.71 -3.64
CA VAL A 782 -27.86 44.30 -3.69
C VAL A 782 -27.19 43.54 -2.57
N GLY A 783 -27.94 42.66 -1.89
CA GLY A 783 -27.45 41.76 -0.88
C GLY A 783 -27.88 40.33 -1.17
N LEU A 784 -26.95 39.39 -1.05
CA LEU A 784 -27.15 37.95 -1.23
C LEU A 784 -26.66 37.20 -0.01
N LEU A 785 -27.48 36.29 0.50
CA LEU A 785 -27.06 35.26 1.44
C LEU A 785 -27.60 33.91 0.95
N SER A 786 -26.78 32.90 0.94
CA SER A 786 -27.25 31.53 0.66
C SER A 786 -26.57 30.49 1.54
N TYR A 787 -27.31 29.43 1.77
CA TYR A 787 -26.85 28.22 2.46
C TYR A 787 -27.27 27.00 1.67
N GLY A 788 -26.31 26.13 1.36
CA GLY A 788 -26.54 24.91 0.63
C GLY A 788 -25.98 23.69 1.34
N GLN A 789 -26.56 22.56 1.00
CA GLN A 789 -26.02 21.23 1.35
C GLN A 789 -26.04 20.35 0.12
N ARG A 790 -25.03 19.45 0.02
CA ARG A 790 -24.96 18.42 -1.02
C ARG A 790 -24.54 17.10 -0.40
N TYR A 791 -25.24 16.03 -0.78
CA TYR A 791 -24.93 14.66 -0.39
C TYR A 791 -24.76 13.81 -1.65
N SER A 792 -23.62 13.14 -1.77
CA SER A 792 -23.27 12.21 -2.86
C SER A 792 -23.01 10.82 -2.31
N TRP A 793 -23.54 9.79 -2.95
CA TRP A 793 -23.41 8.41 -2.51
C TRP A 793 -23.07 7.48 -3.67
N ASN A 794 -21.96 6.75 -3.52
CA ASN A 794 -21.52 5.64 -4.36
C ASN A 794 -21.45 5.97 -5.86
N ASP A 795 -21.17 7.23 -6.21
CA ASP A 795 -21.11 7.79 -7.57
C ASP A 795 -22.43 7.73 -8.36
N VAL A 796 -23.50 7.15 -7.81
CA VAL A 796 -24.79 6.97 -8.50
C VAL A 796 -25.88 7.92 -8.02
N PHE A 797 -25.81 8.41 -6.79
CA PHE A 797 -26.81 9.29 -6.23
C PHE A 797 -26.18 10.59 -5.75
N ASP A 798 -26.71 11.70 -6.22
CA ASP A 798 -26.30 13.04 -5.81
C ASP A 798 -27.53 13.90 -5.59
N ILE A 799 -27.63 14.56 -4.44
CA ILE A 799 -28.69 15.51 -4.11
C ILE A 799 -28.11 16.77 -3.51
N GLY A 800 -28.48 17.90 -4.07
CA GLY A 800 -28.12 19.21 -3.56
C GLY A 800 -29.34 20.05 -3.23
N GLY A 801 -29.24 20.93 -2.24
CA GLY A 801 -30.27 21.90 -1.90
C GLY A 801 -29.65 23.21 -1.46
N VAL A 802 -30.16 24.33 -1.98
CA VAL A 802 -29.68 25.69 -1.68
C VAL A 802 -30.85 26.56 -1.32
N LEU A 803 -30.81 27.14 -0.12
CA LEU A 803 -31.71 28.19 0.32
C LEU A 803 -31.00 29.53 0.15
N SER A 804 -31.59 30.45 -0.61
CA SER A 804 -31.03 31.79 -0.86
C SER A 804 -32.00 32.89 -0.55
N VAL A 805 -31.46 34.01 -0.11
CA VAL A 805 -32.16 35.28 0.06
C VAL A 805 -31.40 36.34 -0.71
N ILE A 806 -32.07 36.98 -1.65
CA ILE A 806 -31.54 38.12 -2.37
C ILE A 806 -32.44 39.34 -2.12
N ASN A 807 -31.82 40.46 -1.85
CA ASN A 807 -32.52 41.73 -1.70
C ASN A 807 -31.94 42.72 -2.69
N ARG A 808 -32.77 43.19 -3.63
CA ARG A 808 -32.38 44.13 -4.70
C ARG A 808 -33.54 45.05 -5.11
N PRO A 809 -33.29 46.18 -5.74
CA PRO A 809 -34.35 47.00 -6.30
C PRO A 809 -34.81 46.48 -7.67
N TYR A 810 -36.11 46.72 -7.96
CA TYR A 810 -36.74 46.56 -9.24
C TYR A 810 -37.70 47.78 -9.45
N ASP A 811 -37.62 48.46 -10.56
CA ASP A 811 -38.38 49.68 -10.84
C ASP A 811 -38.31 50.70 -9.70
N GLY A 812 -37.17 50.84 -9.05
CA GLY A 812 -36.93 51.70 -7.90
C GLY A 812 -37.38 51.18 -6.53
N ASP A 813 -38.19 50.13 -6.47
CA ASP A 813 -38.70 49.52 -5.25
C ASP A 813 -37.87 48.31 -4.80
N ARG A 814 -37.74 48.13 -3.49
CA ARG A 814 -36.95 47.01 -2.94
C ARG A 814 -37.77 45.74 -2.86
N GLU A 815 -37.21 44.66 -3.38
CA GLU A 815 -37.77 43.33 -3.28
C GLU A 815 -36.80 42.39 -2.58
N THR A 816 -37.34 41.51 -1.75
CA THR A 816 -36.60 40.41 -1.11
C THR A 816 -37.17 39.09 -1.61
N ASP A 817 -36.34 38.33 -2.28
CA ASP A 817 -36.69 37.02 -2.81
C ASP A 817 -36.03 35.91 -1.94
N LEU A 818 -36.85 35.02 -1.39
CA LEU A 818 -36.44 33.82 -0.66
C LEU A 818 -36.71 32.62 -1.57
N ARG A 819 -35.69 31.88 -1.89
CA ARG A 819 -35.74 30.73 -2.82
C ARG A 819 -35.06 29.49 -2.26
N LEU A 820 -35.74 28.36 -2.36
CA LEU A 820 -35.17 27.02 -2.20
C LEU A 820 -35.04 26.37 -3.56
N ALA A 821 -33.83 25.94 -3.93
CA ALA A 821 -33.57 25.10 -5.12
C ALA A 821 -33.02 23.75 -4.68
N VAL A 822 -33.49 22.69 -5.33
CA VAL A 822 -33.01 21.31 -5.09
C VAL A 822 -32.74 20.67 -6.42
N ASP A 823 -31.58 20.05 -6.53
CA ASP A 823 -31.19 19.22 -7.66
C ASP A 823 -30.91 17.78 -7.20
N LEU A 824 -31.26 16.81 -8.05
CA LEU A 824 -31.02 15.40 -7.83
C LEU A 824 -30.55 14.75 -9.12
N THR A 825 -29.48 13.94 -9.02
CA THR A 825 -29.03 13.06 -10.09
C THR A 825 -29.02 11.62 -9.56
N TYR A 826 -29.64 10.71 -10.29
CA TYR A 826 -29.64 9.28 -9.96
C TYR A 826 -29.31 8.43 -11.19
N ARG A 827 -28.30 7.56 -11.06
CA ARG A 827 -27.85 6.64 -12.10
C ARG A 827 -28.20 5.21 -11.71
N PHE A 828 -28.69 4.41 -12.67
CA PHE A 828 -29.21 3.06 -12.41
C PHE A 828 -29.18 2.14 -13.65
#